data_d164030c8ac88a69d7feb35617edde56
#
_entry.id   d164030c8ac88a69d7feb35617edde56
#
_cell.length_a   1.000
_cell.length_b   1.000
_cell.length_c   1.000
_cell.angle_alpha   90.00
_cell.angle_beta   90.00
_cell.angle_gamma   90.00
#
_symmetry.space_group_name_H-M   'P 1'
#
loop_
_entity.id
_entity.type
_entity.pdbx_description
1 polymer ?
#
loop_
_entity_poly.entity_id
_entity_poly.type
_entity_poly.pdbx_seq_one_letter_code
_entity_poly.pdbx_strand_id
1 'polypeptide(L)'
;MEINIKKRNGTFEKLSVEKTKKVVVFACENIEGCCPEELELDAKLQFRDGMTTKEIQKTLIQTAIEKVIYTEDDGYGNLVKKININWQYVASRLLIYDLYKEAAINRKYNHFGYGNFLELVKMLVSKNLYGSYILDNYTENEIIELGNYIKSDRDNLFNYDGLNLLSKRYLVKGLNGEVLELPQERFLIIAMHIAIPEKDKKIEYAKKFYDIMSMLKMTVATPTLANAGTPFYQLSSCFISTVGDNLWSIYDVNQKFAQVSKHGGALGIYMGKVRALNSDIRGNKNSSGGVIPWIRLYNDTAIAVDQLGRRKGSASITLDVWHKDLYDFLDLKTNNGDDRRKAHDIFPALSIPNLFMERLEKRENWSLFDPYQVHREMGYYLEDYFDNEDNGEFTKRYIECENNLNIDKIVTPCLDIMKKILKSAVETGTPFIFFRDTTNRANPNKHKGIIYASNLCHEIAQNTSESELVEETQENNIVTTKIKAGDMVTCNLNSVNLGKVSKEELKDCIPLQIRMLDNVITLNQLPVLDAKVTSDKYRAIGLGTSGYHHYLVNNKINWESEEHLQEADTLYEELAYNAINASMELAKEKGAYEAFEGSEWQTGEYFERRNYNSERWLKLKEDVKKYGIRNGYIMAVAPTGSTSNIANTTAGIDPIFKKFFVEEKKGIYVPKTAPNLNDENFWLYKEAHYIKQDWSIKACAIRQRHIDQAQSFNLYITPELNAKDIFDMYINCWKMGIKTIYYIRNQSLEMDECTSCSS
;
A
#
# COMPACT_ATOMS: atom_id res chain seq x y z
N MET A 1 -45.07 23.78 12.02
CA MET A 1 -44.90 24.41 10.70
C MET A 1 -45.00 23.38 9.64
N GLU A 2 -45.82 23.62 8.61
CA GLU A 2 -45.81 22.76 7.41
C GLU A 2 -44.58 23.15 6.57
N ILE A 3 -43.67 22.20 6.38
CA ILE A 3 -42.43 22.39 5.62
C ILE A 3 -42.68 21.93 4.19
N ASN A 4 -42.43 22.78 3.18
CA ASN A 4 -42.42 22.42 1.77
C ASN A 4 -40.98 22.02 1.35
N ILE A 5 -40.89 20.95 0.58
CA ILE A 5 -39.62 20.44 0.12
C ILE A 5 -39.55 20.39 -1.39
N LYS A 6 -38.34 20.57 -1.94
CA LYS A 6 -38.07 20.46 -3.37
C LYS A 6 -37.58 19.06 -3.69
N LYS A 7 -38.31 18.36 -4.55
CA LYS A 7 -37.93 17.03 -5.07
C LYS A 7 -36.73 17.09 -6.03
N ARG A 8 -36.08 15.98 -6.26
CA ARG A 8 -34.98 15.83 -7.23
C ARG A 8 -35.41 16.17 -8.67
N ASN A 9 -36.69 15.98 -9.02
CA ASN A 9 -37.24 16.39 -10.31
C ASN A 9 -37.63 17.88 -10.38
N GLY A 10 -37.34 18.66 -9.34
CA GLY A 10 -37.62 20.10 -9.30
C GLY A 10 -39.01 20.52 -8.80
N THR A 11 -39.94 19.56 -8.59
CA THR A 11 -41.29 19.89 -8.08
C THR A 11 -41.28 20.09 -6.57
N PHE A 12 -42.25 20.90 -6.07
CA PHE A 12 -42.41 21.09 -4.62
C PHE A 12 -43.55 20.24 -4.09
N GLU A 13 -43.38 19.66 -2.91
CA GLU A 13 -44.41 18.96 -2.15
C GLU A 13 -44.25 19.23 -0.64
N LYS A 14 -45.31 18.98 0.15
CA LYS A 14 -45.21 19.01 1.62
C LYS A 14 -44.33 17.84 2.09
N LEU A 15 -43.51 18.11 3.10
CA LEU A 15 -42.67 17.08 3.74
C LEU A 15 -43.59 15.96 4.29
N SER A 16 -43.41 14.76 3.76
CA SER A 16 -44.12 13.59 4.27
C SER A 16 -43.33 12.98 5.43
N VAL A 17 -43.87 13.14 6.65
CA VAL A 17 -43.32 12.52 7.86
C VAL A 17 -43.26 10.99 7.71
N GLU A 18 -44.31 10.40 7.11
CA GLU A 18 -44.36 8.95 6.89
C GLU A 18 -43.24 8.43 5.97
N LYS A 19 -42.90 9.16 4.89
CA LYS A 19 -41.77 8.80 4.01
C LYS A 19 -40.45 8.88 4.73
N THR A 20 -40.24 9.93 5.55
CA THR A 20 -39.00 10.08 6.34
C THR A 20 -38.90 8.96 7.37
N LYS A 21 -40.01 8.65 8.08
CA LYS A 21 -40.07 7.56 9.05
C LYS A 21 -39.68 6.20 8.43
N LYS A 22 -40.22 5.89 7.23
CA LYS A 22 -39.86 4.64 6.51
C LYS A 22 -38.37 4.53 6.23
N VAL A 23 -37.69 5.62 5.83
CA VAL A 23 -36.25 5.62 5.56
C VAL A 23 -35.45 5.43 6.84
N VAL A 24 -35.85 6.08 7.92
CA VAL A 24 -35.18 5.99 9.22
C VAL A 24 -35.35 4.59 9.83
N VAL A 25 -36.57 4.03 9.80
CA VAL A 25 -36.85 2.67 10.28
C VAL A 25 -36.01 1.65 9.50
N PHE A 26 -35.98 1.75 8.18
CA PHE A 26 -35.14 0.88 7.34
C PHE A 26 -33.66 0.98 7.73
N ALA A 27 -33.17 2.18 7.99
CA ALA A 27 -31.74 2.37 8.32
C ALA A 27 -31.37 1.81 9.70
N CYS A 28 -32.30 1.83 10.67
CA CYS A 28 -32.09 1.32 12.03
C CYS A 28 -32.48 -0.16 12.20
N GLU A 29 -33.08 -0.78 11.20
CA GLU A 29 -33.58 -2.16 11.28
C GLU A 29 -32.51 -3.16 11.68
N ASN A 30 -32.73 -3.93 12.75
CA ASN A 30 -31.79 -4.92 13.29
C ASN A 30 -30.41 -4.36 13.66
N ILE A 31 -30.31 -3.06 14.02
CA ILE A 31 -29.10 -2.45 14.59
C ILE A 31 -29.34 -2.15 16.05
N GLU A 32 -28.62 -2.83 16.92
CA GLU A 32 -28.76 -2.73 18.37
C GLU A 32 -28.39 -1.32 18.88
N GLY A 33 -29.18 -0.80 19.82
CA GLY A 33 -28.93 0.50 20.46
C GLY A 33 -29.12 1.72 19.54
N CYS A 34 -29.81 1.57 18.40
CA CYS A 34 -30.13 2.66 17.48
C CYS A 34 -31.64 2.82 17.34
N CYS A 35 -32.20 3.85 18.02
CA CYS A 35 -33.62 4.13 18.04
C CYS A 35 -34.06 4.99 16.84
N PRO A 36 -34.97 4.51 15.97
CA PRO A 36 -35.47 5.28 14.83
C PRO A 36 -36.13 6.60 15.22
N GLU A 37 -36.91 6.61 16.31
CA GLU A 37 -37.63 7.79 16.78
C GLU A 37 -36.66 8.91 17.23
N GLU A 38 -35.57 8.52 17.86
CA GLU A 38 -34.51 9.44 18.29
C GLU A 38 -33.84 10.12 17.11
N LEU A 39 -33.46 9.34 16.09
CA LEU A 39 -32.87 9.88 14.85
C LEU A 39 -33.86 10.80 14.11
N GLU A 40 -35.12 10.40 14.03
CA GLU A 40 -36.17 11.15 13.37
C GLU A 40 -36.39 12.52 14.05
N LEU A 41 -36.47 12.54 15.39
CA LEU A 41 -36.69 13.76 16.17
C LEU A 41 -35.54 14.76 15.97
N ASP A 42 -34.31 14.31 16.18
CA ASP A 42 -33.14 15.19 16.11
C ASP A 42 -32.89 15.73 14.70
N ALA A 43 -33.12 14.91 13.66
CA ALA A 43 -33.03 15.35 12.27
C ALA A 43 -34.13 16.36 11.91
N LYS A 44 -35.37 16.15 12.38
CA LYS A 44 -36.50 17.06 12.11
C LYS A 44 -36.27 18.47 12.66
N LEU A 45 -35.57 18.61 13.77
CA LEU A 45 -35.23 19.92 14.34
C LEU A 45 -34.35 20.75 13.41
N GLN A 46 -33.66 20.13 12.47
CA GLN A 46 -32.78 20.77 11.51
C GLN A 46 -33.47 21.06 10.15
N PHE A 47 -34.66 20.51 9.89
CA PHE A 47 -35.36 20.71 8.61
C PHE A 47 -35.92 22.14 8.49
N ARG A 48 -35.77 22.71 7.28
CA ARG A 48 -36.20 24.06 6.95
C ARG A 48 -37.10 24.05 5.72
N ASP A 49 -37.97 25.05 5.60
CA ASP A 49 -38.79 25.23 4.42
C ASP A 49 -37.91 25.45 3.16
N GLY A 50 -38.30 24.82 2.06
CA GLY A 50 -37.55 24.88 0.80
C GLY A 50 -36.38 23.89 0.65
N MET A 51 -36.04 23.11 1.70
CA MET A 51 -34.98 22.10 1.58
C MET A 51 -35.27 21.10 0.47
N THR A 52 -34.22 20.68 -0.20
CA THR A 52 -34.29 19.58 -1.17
C THR A 52 -34.32 18.22 -0.46
N THR A 53 -34.91 17.21 -1.10
CA THR A 53 -34.90 15.83 -0.57
C THR A 53 -33.46 15.31 -0.40
N LYS A 54 -32.48 15.84 -1.15
CA LYS A 54 -31.05 15.50 -0.99
C LYS A 54 -30.45 16.11 0.28
N GLU A 55 -30.82 17.34 0.59
CA GLU A 55 -30.40 18.00 1.86
C GLU A 55 -31.02 17.30 3.06
N ILE A 56 -32.29 16.92 2.99
CA ILE A 56 -32.93 16.10 4.05
C ILE A 56 -32.16 14.79 4.28
N GLN A 57 -31.80 14.08 3.21
CA GLN A 57 -31.03 12.84 3.31
C GLN A 57 -29.66 13.07 3.94
N LYS A 58 -28.98 14.16 3.54
CA LYS A 58 -27.70 14.55 4.16
C LYS A 58 -27.84 14.87 5.63
N THR A 59 -28.92 15.58 6.04
CA THR A 59 -29.20 15.87 7.44
C THR A 59 -29.39 14.58 8.23
N LEU A 60 -30.17 13.61 7.72
CA LEU A 60 -30.34 12.31 8.38
C LEU A 60 -29.01 11.58 8.56
N ILE A 61 -28.16 11.56 7.53
CA ILE A 61 -26.81 10.96 7.60
C ILE A 61 -25.97 11.66 8.66
N GLN A 62 -25.93 13.00 8.64
CA GLN A 62 -25.13 13.79 9.56
C GLN A 62 -25.60 13.60 11.01
N THR A 63 -26.91 13.61 11.26
CA THR A 63 -27.48 13.35 12.59
C THR A 63 -27.10 11.97 13.11
N ALA A 64 -27.13 10.92 12.23
CA ALA A 64 -26.70 9.59 12.63
C ALA A 64 -25.20 9.53 12.96
N ILE A 65 -24.35 10.25 12.21
CA ILE A 65 -22.92 10.37 12.47
C ILE A 65 -22.64 11.03 13.81
N GLU A 66 -23.35 12.10 14.14
CA GLU A 66 -23.21 12.83 15.41
C GLU A 66 -23.55 11.99 16.63
N LYS A 67 -24.40 10.98 16.47
CA LYS A 67 -24.76 10.02 17.53
C LYS A 67 -23.71 8.93 17.80
N VAL A 68 -22.66 8.81 16.97
CA VAL A 68 -21.57 7.85 17.22
C VAL A 68 -20.82 8.18 18.50
N ILE A 69 -20.56 9.49 18.74
CA ILE A 69 -19.92 9.99 19.96
C ILE A 69 -20.87 11.01 20.57
N TYR A 70 -21.43 10.70 21.72
CA TYR A 70 -22.39 11.54 22.41
C TYR A 70 -21.97 11.76 23.86
N THR A 71 -22.60 12.74 24.51
CA THR A 71 -22.36 13.07 25.90
C THR A 71 -23.58 12.71 26.72
N GLU A 72 -23.40 11.97 27.79
CA GLU A 72 -24.45 11.56 28.71
C GLU A 72 -24.10 12.01 30.13
N ASP A 73 -25.10 12.35 30.92
CA ASP A 73 -24.94 12.61 32.36
C ASP A 73 -24.74 11.27 33.07
N ASP A 74 -23.68 11.13 33.86
CA ASP A 74 -23.36 9.93 34.64
C ASP A 74 -24.28 9.70 35.85
N GLY A 75 -25.31 10.51 36.03
CA GLY A 75 -26.20 10.51 37.18
C GLY A 75 -25.69 11.27 38.41
N TYR A 76 -24.45 11.82 38.32
CA TYR A 76 -23.84 12.67 39.34
C TYR A 76 -23.62 14.09 38.85
N GLY A 77 -24.18 14.43 37.66
CA GLY A 77 -24.06 15.77 37.08
C GLY A 77 -22.78 15.99 36.26
N ASN A 78 -22.00 14.93 36.00
CA ASN A 78 -20.83 15.00 35.10
C ASN A 78 -21.22 14.53 33.69
N LEU A 79 -20.81 15.31 32.69
CA LEU A 79 -21.00 14.91 31.29
C LEU A 79 -19.88 13.95 30.85
N VAL A 80 -20.23 12.69 30.62
CA VAL A 80 -19.31 11.64 30.18
C VAL A 80 -19.50 11.38 28.67
N LYS A 81 -18.41 11.32 27.92
CA LYS A 81 -18.45 10.92 26.51
C LYS A 81 -18.68 9.42 26.41
N LYS A 82 -19.71 9.05 25.68
CA LYS A 82 -20.04 7.67 25.31
C LYS A 82 -19.94 7.45 23.81
N ILE A 83 -19.73 6.18 23.42
CA ILE A 83 -19.53 5.79 22.04
C ILE A 83 -20.56 4.71 21.71
N ASN A 84 -21.34 4.91 20.67
CA ASN A 84 -22.15 3.86 20.04
C ASN A 84 -21.80 3.77 18.57
N ILE A 85 -20.88 2.85 18.24
CA ILE A 85 -20.38 2.66 16.88
C ILE A 85 -21.48 2.20 15.90
N ASN A 86 -22.58 1.63 16.38
CA ASN A 86 -23.66 1.11 15.56
C ASN A 86 -24.33 2.22 14.72
N TRP A 87 -24.29 3.46 15.17
CA TRP A 87 -24.75 4.61 14.41
C TRP A 87 -23.97 4.83 13.09
N GLN A 88 -22.71 4.32 12.98
CA GLN A 88 -21.98 4.34 11.72
C GLN A 88 -22.64 3.44 10.66
N TYR A 89 -23.23 2.34 11.06
CA TYR A 89 -23.97 1.44 10.15
C TYR A 89 -25.32 2.04 9.74
N VAL A 90 -26.00 2.74 10.66
CA VAL A 90 -27.21 3.51 10.33
C VAL A 90 -26.89 4.58 9.28
N ALA A 91 -25.84 5.36 9.50
CA ALA A 91 -25.36 6.37 8.55
C ALA A 91 -24.97 5.77 7.19
N SER A 92 -24.35 4.58 7.20
CA SER A 92 -24.00 3.82 5.98
C SER A 92 -25.26 3.40 5.21
N ARG A 93 -26.27 2.86 5.89
CA ARG A 93 -27.55 2.47 5.25
C ARG A 93 -28.32 3.67 4.70
N LEU A 94 -28.25 4.82 5.35
CA LEU A 94 -28.80 6.06 4.81
C LEU A 94 -28.03 6.52 3.56
N LEU A 95 -26.71 6.35 3.53
CA LEU A 95 -25.88 6.70 2.39
C LEU A 95 -26.14 5.75 1.19
N ILE A 96 -26.20 4.42 1.42
CA ILE A 96 -26.48 3.47 0.34
C ILE A 96 -27.88 3.69 -0.24
N TYR A 97 -28.86 4.03 0.60
CA TYR A 97 -30.19 4.39 0.18
C TYR A 97 -30.19 5.60 -0.77
N ASP A 98 -29.35 6.61 -0.50
CA ASP A 98 -29.16 7.78 -1.36
C ASP A 98 -28.52 7.39 -2.69
N LEU A 99 -27.46 6.56 -2.65
CA LEU A 99 -26.78 6.05 -3.84
C LEU A 99 -27.71 5.24 -4.74
N TYR A 100 -28.55 4.38 -4.19
CA TYR A 100 -29.57 3.63 -4.96
C TYR A 100 -30.54 4.57 -5.70
N LYS A 101 -31.02 5.61 -5.02
CA LYS A 101 -31.91 6.61 -5.65
C LYS A 101 -31.21 7.41 -6.75
N GLU A 102 -29.98 7.85 -6.51
CA GLU A 102 -29.21 8.58 -7.53
C GLU A 102 -28.92 7.71 -8.74
N ALA A 103 -28.51 6.45 -8.54
CA ALA A 103 -28.26 5.51 -9.62
C ALA A 103 -29.53 5.23 -10.44
N ALA A 104 -30.66 5.01 -9.76
CA ALA A 104 -31.95 4.76 -10.44
C ALA A 104 -32.37 5.93 -11.33
N ILE A 105 -32.22 7.17 -10.86
CA ILE A 105 -32.52 8.39 -11.65
C ILE A 105 -31.57 8.51 -12.85
N ASN A 106 -30.28 8.37 -12.60
CA ASN A 106 -29.25 8.60 -13.64
C ASN A 106 -29.26 7.49 -14.71
N ARG A 107 -29.65 6.26 -14.32
CA ARG A 107 -29.76 5.08 -15.20
C ARG A 107 -31.20 4.84 -15.70
N LYS A 108 -32.18 5.62 -15.24
CA LYS A 108 -33.59 5.60 -15.66
C LYS A 108 -34.32 4.28 -15.42
N TYR A 109 -34.10 3.64 -14.26
CA TYR A 109 -34.93 2.50 -13.82
C TYR A 109 -35.83 2.87 -12.62
N ASN A 110 -36.93 2.13 -12.41
CA ASN A 110 -38.02 2.53 -11.52
C ASN A 110 -38.15 1.68 -10.24
N HIS A 111 -37.17 0.86 -9.93
CA HIS A 111 -37.16 0.07 -8.71
C HIS A 111 -36.06 0.52 -7.75
N PHE A 112 -36.13 0.11 -6.50
CA PHE A 112 -35.13 0.40 -5.48
C PHE A 112 -34.02 -0.66 -5.49
N GLY A 113 -32.76 -0.27 -5.33
CA GLY A 113 -31.60 -1.15 -5.32
C GLY A 113 -30.85 -1.18 -6.63
N TYR A 114 -30.32 -2.33 -7.00
CA TYR A 114 -29.50 -2.55 -8.19
C TYR A 114 -30.34 -2.65 -9.46
N GLY A 115 -29.96 -1.95 -10.52
CA GLY A 115 -30.57 -2.05 -11.85
C GLY A 115 -30.04 -3.25 -12.65
N ASN A 116 -30.45 -3.32 -13.92
CA ASN A 116 -29.95 -4.35 -14.84
C ASN A 116 -28.43 -4.16 -15.08
N PHE A 117 -27.63 -5.17 -14.77
CA PHE A 117 -26.19 -5.10 -14.86
C PHE A 117 -25.69 -5.09 -16.30
N LEU A 118 -26.33 -5.83 -17.24
CA LEU A 118 -25.96 -5.80 -18.64
C LEU A 118 -26.19 -4.41 -19.26
N GLU A 119 -27.31 -3.76 -18.92
CA GLU A 119 -27.59 -2.39 -19.37
C GLU A 119 -26.53 -1.40 -18.82
N LEU A 120 -26.12 -1.57 -17.56
CA LEU A 120 -25.04 -0.78 -16.96
C LEU A 120 -23.74 -0.96 -17.74
N VAL A 121 -23.31 -2.21 -17.97
CA VAL A 121 -22.06 -2.51 -18.71
C VAL A 121 -22.11 -1.89 -20.11
N LYS A 122 -23.18 -2.10 -20.86
CA LYS A 122 -23.35 -1.52 -22.22
C LYS A 122 -23.29 0.01 -22.18
N MET A 123 -23.98 0.62 -21.23
CA MET A 123 -24.01 2.09 -21.08
C MET A 123 -22.61 2.63 -20.73
N LEU A 124 -21.89 2.01 -19.78
CA LEU A 124 -20.58 2.50 -19.38
C LEU A 124 -19.50 2.24 -20.45
N VAL A 125 -19.58 1.16 -21.21
CA VAL A 125 -18.73 0.92 -22.39
C VAL A 125 -19.00 1.98 -23.46
N SER A 126 -20.26 2.28 -23.78
CA SER A 126 -20.61 3.31 -24.79
C SER A 126 -20.14 4.72 -24.40
N LYS A 127 -20.00 4.99 -23.09
CA LYS A 127 -19.46 6.24 -22.53
C LYS A 127 -17.92 6.24 -22.36
N ASN A 128 -17.24 5.16 -22.75
CA ASN A 128 -15.81 4.95 -22.52
C ASN A 128 -15.41 5.05 -21.03
N LEU A 129 -16.30 4.62 -20.14
CA LEU A 129 -16.06 4.53 -18.70
C LEU A 129 -15.73 3.09 -18.26
N TYR A 130 -16.25 2.08 -18.97
CA TYR A 130 -15.78 0.70 -18.93
C TYR A 130 -15.04 0.36 -20.24
N GLY A 131 -14.10 -0.58 -20.15
CA GLY A 131 -13.34 -1.08 -21.29
C GLY A 131 -14.21 -1.97 -22.19
N SER A 132 -14.13 -1.78 -23.53
CA SER A 132 -14.84 -2.62 -24.51
C SER A 132 -14.48 -4.10 -24.38
N TYR A 133 -13.26 -4.41 -23.93
CA TYR A 133 -12.77 -5.78 -23.73
C TYR A 133 -13.65 -6.62 -22.78
N ILE A 134 -14.48 -5.99 -21.92
CA ILE A 134 -15.45 -6.72 -21.11
C ILE A 134 -16.49 -7.39 -22.02
N LEU A 135 -17.03 -6.68 -23.00
CA LEU A 135 -17.99 -7.22 -23.96
C LEU A 135 -17.33 -8.19 -24.97
N ASP A 136 -16.01 -8.05 -25.22
CA ASP A 136 -15.26 -8.94 -26.10
C ASP A 136 -14.99 -10.31 -25.42
N ASN A 137 -14.89 -10.33 -24.09
CA ASN A 137 -14.58 -11.53 -23.31
C ASN A 137 -15.80 -12.21 -22.67
N TYR A 138 -16.93 -11.52 -22.53
CA TYR A 138 -18.15 -12.03 -21.92
C TYR A 138 -19.35 -11.88 -22.83
N THR A 139 -20.07 -12.95 -23.05
CA THR A 139 -21.36 -12.90 -23.75
C THR A 139 -22.43 -12.20 -22.91
N GLU A 140 -23.47 -11.69 -23.55
CA GLU A 140 -24.60 -11.06 -22.83
C GLU A 140 -25.24 -11.98 -21.77
N ASN A 141 -25.37 -13.27 -22.07
CA ASN A 141 -25.94 -14.26 -21.14
C ASN A 141 -25.03 -14.45 -19.92
N GLU A 142 -23.71 -14.50 -20.11
CA GLU A 142 -22.76 -14.58 -19.00
C GLU A 142 -22.80 -13.33 -18.10
N ILE A 143 -22.94 -12.13 -18.72
CA ILE A 143 -23.08 -10.88 -17.96
C ILE A 143 -24.40 -10.84 -17.17
N ILE A 144 -25.51 -11.35 -17.75
CA ILE A 144 -26.81 -11.48 -17.07
C ILE A 144 -26.67 -12.45 -15.89
N GLU A 145 -26.05 -13.61 -16.10
CA GLU A 145 -25.82 -14.59 -15.05
C GLU A 145 -25.03 -14.01 -13.87
N LEU A 146 -23.94 -13.31 -14.15
CA LEU A 146 -23.13 -12.65 -13.13
C LEU A 146 -23.87 -11.48 -12.47
N GLY A 147 -24.64 -10.69 -13.22
CA GLY A 147 -25.48 -9.62 -12.67
C GLY A 147 -26.52 -10.15 -11.67
N ASN A 148 -27.13 -11.29 -11.99
CA ASN A 148 -28.08 -11.97 -11.08
C ASN A 148 -27.42 -12.58 -9.83
N TYR A 149 -26.10 -12.72 -9.83
CA TYR A 149 -25.32 -13.20 -8.70
C TYR A 149 -25.04 -12.11 -7.65
N ILE A 150 -25.26 -10.82 -7.96
CA ILE A 150 -25.06 -9.72 -7.02
C ILE A 150 -25.85 -9.92 -5.74
N LYS A 151 -25.20 -9.71 -4.58
CA LYS A 151 -25.73 -9.83 -3.23
C LYS A 151 -25.83 -8.44 -2.59
N SER A 152 -26.99 -7.79 -2.76
CA SER A 152 -27.22 -6.43 -2.24
C SER A 152 -27.19 -6.33 -0.70
N ASP A 153 -27.49 -7.41 0.01
CA ASP A 153 -27.38 -7.49 1.46
C ASP A 153 -25.97 -7.25 2.00
N ARG A 154 -24.93 -7.51 1.17
CA ARG A 154 -23.53 -7.25 1.52
C ARG A 154 -23.20 -5.75 1.62
N ASP A 155 -24.04 -4.87 1.12
CA ASP A 155 -23.88 -3.42 1.33
C ASP A 155 -24.03 -3.04 2.82
N ASN A 156 -24.70 -3.87 3.62
CA ASN A 156 -24.80 -3.70 5.06
C ASN A 156 -23.51 -4.01 5.84
N LEU A 157 -22.49 -4.57 5.20
CA LEU A 157 -21.18 -4.83 5.81
C LEU A 157 -20.32 -3.57 5.93
N PHE A 158 -20.62 -2.52 5.17
CA PHE A 158 -19.90 -1.26 5.23
C PHE A 158 -20.33 -0.43 6.45
N ASN A 159 -19.33 0.17 7.12
CA ASN A 159 -19.57 1.35 7.95
C ASN A 159 -19.64 2.61 7.06
N TYR A 160 -20.04 3.73 7.65
CA TYR A 160 -20.19 4.99 6.90
C TYR A 160 -18.88 5.45 6.24
N ASP A 161 -17.75 5.40 6.95
CA ASP A 161 -16.47 5.89 6.43
C ASP A 161 -16.01 5.06 5.23
N GLY A 162 -16.11 3.73 5.32
CA GLY A 162 -15.76 2.81 4.23
C GLY A 162 -16.63 3.01 2.99
N LEU A 163 -17.96 3.09 3.14
CA LEU A 163 -18.88 3.31 2.02
C LEU A 163 -18.69 4.71 1.41
N ASN A 164 -18.52 5.74 2.23
CA ASN A 164 -18.30 7.10 1.78
C ASN A 164 -16.99 7.23 0.98
N LEU A 165 -15.92 6.57 1.46
CA LEU A 165 -14.64 6.51 0.76
C LEU A 165 -14.77 5.76 -0.58
N LEU A 166 -15.38 4.58 -0.59
CA LEU A 166 -15.64 3.79 -1.79
C LEU A 166 -16.44 4.61 -2.82
N SER A 167 -17.55 5.22 -2.39
CA SER A 167 -18.44 5.98 -3.27
C SER A 167 -17.80 7.25 -3.84
N LYS A 168 -16.94 7.93 -3.08
CA LYS A 168 -16.31 9.17 -3.52
C LYS A 168 -15.11 8.96 -4.44
N ARG A 169 -14.29 7.93 -4.18
CA ARG A 169 -12.99 7.76 -4.86
C ARG A 169 -12.96 6.65 -5.90
N TYR A 170 -13.77 5.60 -5.76
CA TYR A 170 -13.57 4.36 -6.52
C TYR A 170 -14.73 3.96 -7.43
N LEU A 171 -15.97 4.29 -7.08
CA LEU A 171 -17.10 4.04 -7.99
C LEU A 171 -16.99 4.88 -9.25
N VAL A 172 -17.27 4.28 -10.40
CA VAL A 172 -17.29 4.97 -11.67
C VAL A 172 -18.47 5.94 -11.72
N LYS A 173 -18.17 7.18 -12.07
CA LYS A 173 -19.13 8.29 -12.15
C LYS A 173 -19.21 8.84 -13.56
N GLY A 174 -20.33 9.48 -13.86
CA GLY A 174 -20.46 10.28 -15.08
C GLY A 174 -19.56 11.53 -15.06
N LEU A 175 -19.44 12.20 -16.19
CA LEU A 175 -18.55 13.37 -16.38
C LEU A 175 -18.84 14.54 -15.42
N ASN A 176 -20.10 14.69 -14.98
CA ASN A 176 -20.49 15.74 -14.02
C ASN A 176 -20.57 15.18 -12.57
N GLY A 177 -19.98 14.01 -12.31
CA GLY A 177 -19.98 13.36 -11.01
C GLY A 177 -21.25 12.57 -10.66
N GLU A 178 -22.09 12.27 -11.66
CA GLU A 178 -23.31 11.46 -11.48
C GLU A 178 -22.96 10.05 -10.97
N VAL A 179 -23.70 9.58 -9.98
CA VAL A 179 -23.62 8.20 -9.51
C VAL A 179 -24.19 7.26 -10.58
N LEU A 180 -23.35 6.44 -11.17
CA LEU A 180 -23.73 5.46 -12.20
C LEU A 180 -23.53 4.02 -11.68
N GLU A 181 -22.45 3.77 -10.99
CA GLU A 181 -22.05 2.47 -10.46
C GLU A 181 -22.34 2.38 -8.95
N LEU A 182 -22.73 1.21 -8.49
CA LEU A 182 -23.00 0.89 -7.09
C LEU A 182 -21.95 -0.07 -6.54
N PRO A 183 -21.77 -0.20 -5.20
CA PRO A 183 -20.67 -0.94 -4.59
C PRO A 183 -20.51 -2.38 -5.10
N GLN A 184 -21.58 -3.17 -5.13
CA GLN A 184 -21.48 -4.57 -5.55
C GLN A 184 -21.23 -4.71 -7.07
N GLU A 185 -21.66 -3.75 -7.87
CA GLU A 185 -21.35 -3.70 -9.31
C GLU A 185 -19.84 -3.44 -9.51
N ARG A 186 -19.22 -2.56 -8.67
CA ARG A 186 -17.77 -2.33 -8.68
C ARG A 186 -16.99 -3.60 -8.38
N PHE A 187 -17.35 -4.34 -7.32
CA PHE A 187 -16.69 -5.60 -7.00
C PHE A 187 -16.89 -6.65 -8.09
N LEU A 188 -18.07 -6.71 -8.69
CA LEU A 188 -18.34 -7.68 -9.75
C LEU A 188 -17.53 -7.38 -11.02
N ILE A 189 -17.44 -6.13 -11.47
CA ILE A 189 -16.66 -5.80 -12.68
C ILE A 189 -15.16 -6.02 -12.47
N ILE A 190 -14.63 -5.78 -11.25
CA ILE A 190 -13.25 -6.14 -10.89
C ILE A 190 -13.06 -7.64 -10.99
N ALA A 191 -13.97 -8.41 -10.39
CA ALA A 191 -13.92 -9.88 -10.43
C ALA A 191 -13.98 -10.43 -11.85
N MET A 192 -14.86 -9.90 -12.69
CA MET A 192 -14.95 -10.24 -14.11
C MET A 192 -13.64 -9.94 -14.84
N HIS A 193 -13.10 -8.74 -14.68
CA HIS A 193 -11.85 -8.37 -15.33
C HIS A 193 -10.71 -9.32 -14.95
N ILE A 194 -10.51 -9.55 -13.65
CA ILE A 194 -9.42 -10.41 -13.15
C ILE A 194 -9.62 -11.89 -13.53
N ALA A 195 -10.86 -12.33 -13.76
CA ALA A 195 -11.15 -13.70 -14.15
C ALA A 195 -10.96 -13.99 -15.66
N ILE A 196 -10.75 -12.98 -16.51
CA ILE A 196 -10.57 -13.19 -17.98
C ILE A 196 -9.51 -14.26 -18.31
N PRO A 197 -8.31 -14.32 -17.67
CA PRO A 197 -7.31 -15.33 -17.97
C PRO A 197 -7.71 -16.76 -17.64
N GLU A 198 -8.77 -16.98 -16.87
CA GLU A 198 -9.27 -18.32 -16.50
C GLU A 198 -10.11 -18.98 -17.61
N LYS A 199 -10.31 -18.32 -18.74
CA LYS A 199 -10.95 -18.85 -19.96
C LYS A 199 -12.32 -19.49 -19.67
N ASP A 200 -12.44 -20.82 -19.89
CA ASP A 200 -13.70 -21.56 -19.71
C ASP A 200 -14.20 -21.55 -18.24
N LYS A 201 -13.30 -21.31 -17.27
CA LYS A 201 -13.63 -21.19 -15.84
C LYS A 201 -13.86 -19.76 -15.39
N LYS A 202 -13.85 -18.76 -16.30
CA LYS A 202 -13.93 -17.33 -15.94
C LYS A 202 -15.18 -16.99 -15.12
N ILE A 203 -16.33 -17.60 -15.41
CA ILE A 203 -17.59 -17.37 -14.65
C ILE A 203 -17.46 -17.88 -13.22
N GLU A 204 -16.93 -19.09 -13.05
CA GLU A 204 -16.70 -19.68 -11.73
C GLU A 204 -15.78 -18.81 -10.90
N TYR A 205 -14.62 -18.41 -11.47
CA TYR A 205 -13.67 -17.58 -10.76
C TYR A 205 -14.17 -16.16 -10.55
N ALA A 206 -14.92 -15.57 -11.47
CA ALA A 206 -15.54 -14.27 -11.27
C ALA A 206 -16.46 -14.28 -10.04
N LYS A 207 -17.27 -15.34 -9.85
CA LYS A 207 -18.12 -15.50 -8.66
C LYS A 207 -17.28 -15.64 -7.39
N LYS A 208 -16.23 -16.47 -7.39
CA LYS A 208 -15.34 -16.67 -6.24
C LYS A 208 -14.60 -15.39 -5.86
N PHE A 209 -14.06 -14.65 -6.84
CA PHE A 209 -13.38 -13.38 -6.62
C PHE A 209 -14.35 -12.30 -6.11
N TYR A 210 -15.55 -12.24 -6.67
CA TYR A 210 -16.60 -11.37 -6.18
C TYR A 210 -16.94 -11.68 -4.71
N ASP A 211 -17.10 -12.94 -4.37
CA ASP A 211 -17.47 -13.35 -3.01
C ASP A 211 -16.44 -12.90 -1.98
N ILE A 212 -15.15 -13.18 -2.17
CA ILE A 212 -14.15 -12.82 -1.18
C ILE A 212 -13.94 -11.29 -1.04
N MET A 213 -14.13 -10.53 -2.14
CA MET A 213 -14.05 -9.06 -2.10
C MET A 213 -15.30 -8.45 -1.46
N SER A 214 -16.48 -8.86 -1.88
CA SER A 214 -17.77 -8.29 -1.42
C SER A 214 -18.11 -8.67 0.02
N MET A 215 -17.59 -9.80 0.52
CA MET A 215 -17.63 -10.17 1.94
C MET A 215 -16.57 -9.45 2.78
N LEU A 216 -15.79 -8.54 2.19
CA LEU A 216 -14.71 -7.79 2.83
C LEU A 216 -13.63 -8.67 3.49
N LYS A 217 -13.43 -9.90 3.00
CA LYS A 217 -12.42 -10.85 3.47
C LYS A 217 -11.02 -10.53 2.96
N MET A 218 -10.95 -9.72 1.92
CA MET A 218 -9.72 -9.21 1.34
C MET A 218 -9.89 -7.78 0.84
N THR A 219 -8.76 -7.13 0.59
CA THR A 219 -8.70 -5.86 -0.13
C THR A 219 -7.73 -5.99 -1.30
N VAL A 220 -8.11 -5.44 -2.45
CA VAL A 220 -7.22 -5.28 -3.61
C VAL A 220 -6.47 -3.95 -3.51
N ALA A 221 -5.35 -3.84 -4.22
CA ALA A 221 -4.62 -2.58 -4.31
C ALA A 221 -5.50 -1.44 -4.85
N THR A 222 -5.21 -0.22 -4.41
CA THR A 222 -5.97 0.98 -4.85
C THR A 222 -6.10 1.10 -6.37
N PRO A 223 -5.04 0.89 -7.20
CA PRO A 223 -5.21 0.94 -8.65
C PRO A 223 -6.09 -0.18 -9.20
N THR A 224 -6.05 -1.37 -8.63
CA THR A 224 -6.95 -2.47 -9.00
C THR A 224 -8.40 -2.10 -8.67
N LEU A 225 -8.65 -1.56 -7.48
CA LEU A 225 -9.98 -1.12 -7.05
C LEU A 225 -10.53 0.01 -7.93
N ALA A 226 -9.67 0.92 -8.42
CA ALA A 226 -10.08 2.07 -9.22
C ALA A 226 -10.18 1.77 -10.72
N ASN A 227 -9.25 0.99 -11.28
CA ASN A 227 -9.02 0.92 -12.72
C ASN A 227 -9.46 -0.41 -13.36
N ALA A 228 -9.62 -1.50 -12.59
CA ALA A 228 -10.11 -2.75 -13.16
C ALA A 228 -11.50 -2.57 -13.79
N GLY A 229 -11.69 -3.08 -14.99
CA GLY A 229 -12.93 -2.90 -15.78
C GLY A 229 -13.00 -1.59 -16.58
N THR A 230 -12.09 -0.63 -16.39
CA THR A 230 -12.03 0.64 -17.13
C THR A 230 -11.17 0.50 -18.41
N PRO A 231 -11.22 1.48 -19.35
CA PRO A 231 -10.36 1.45 -20.53
C PRO A 231 -8.86 1.55 -20.23
N PHE A 232 -8.48 2.10 -19.06
CA PHE A 232 -7.08 2.32 -18.64
C PHE A 232 -6.81 1.52 -17.38
N TYR A 233 -6.55 0.23 -17.53
CA TYR A 233 -6.39 -0.72 -16.43
C TYR A 233 -4.92 -0.94 -16.04
N GLN A 234 -4.24 0.12 -15.66
CA GLN A 234 -3.01 0.01 -14.88
C GLN A 234 -3.39 -0.38 -13.43
N LEU A 235 -2.96 -1.56 -12.96
CA LEU A 235 -3.45 -2.20 -11.74
C LEU A 235 -2.43 -2.24 -10.60
N SER A 236 -1.18 -1.79 -10.82
CA SER A 236 -0.08 -1.83 -9.85
C SER A 236 0.08 -0.53 -9.09
N SER A 237 0.35 -0.62 -7.78
CA SER A 237 0.45 0.57 -6.90
C SER A 237 1.78 1.30 -7.02
N CYS A 238 2.88 0.55 -7.07
CA CYS A 238 4.24 1.08 -7.01
C CYS A 238 5.13 0.40 -8.03
N PHE A 239 6.23 1.10 -8.34
CA PHE A 239 7.29 0.64 -9.22
C PHE A 239 8.64 0.91 -8.55
N ILE A 240 9.70 0.20 -8.96
CA ILE A 240 11.07 0.47 -8.50
C ILE A 240 11.99 0.46 -9.70
N SER A 241 12.89 1.45 -9.79
CA SER A 241 13.87 1.58 -10.86
C SER A 241 15.23 1.98 -10.32
N THR A 242 16.28 1.63 -11.05
CA THR A 242 17.68 1.95 -10.73
C THR A 242 18.22 2.98 -11.74
N VAL A 243 18.91 3.99 -11.25
CA VAL A 243 19.56 5.04 -12.06
C VAL A 243 21.04 4.73 -12.19
N GLY A 244 21.55 4.69 -13.42
CA GLY A 244 22.97 4.58 -13.72
C GLY A 244 23.67 5.96 -13.74
N ASP A 245 25.01 5.97 -13.62
CA ASP A 245 25.83 7.18 -13.58
C ASP A 245 26.04 7.79 -14.98
N ASN A 246 24.95 8.08 -15.69
CA ASN A 246 24.99 8.78 -16.97
C ASN A 246 23.70 9.56 -17.22
N LEU A 247 23.82 10.62 -18.04
CA LEU A 247 22.72 11.55 -18.31
C LEU A 247 21.47 10.86 -18.90
N TRP A 248 21.69 9.90 -19.82
CA TRP A 248 20.60 9.17 -20.44
C TRP A 248 19.79 8.40 -19.40
N SER A 249 20.43 7.63 -18.52
CA SER A 249 19.77 6.83 -17.49
C SER A 249 19.00 7.72 -16.49
N ILE A 250 19.58 8.86 -16.09
CA ILE A 250 18.92 9.82 -15.18
C ILE A 250 17.60 10.33 -15.78
N TYR A 251 17.62 10.73 -17.06
CA TYR A 251 16.42 11.24 -17.73
C TYR A 251 15.46 10.13 -18.17
N ASP A 252 15.94 8.94 -18.53
CA ASP A 252 15.12 7.78 -18.83
C ASP A 252 14.25 7.39 -17.63
N VAL A 253 14.85 7.28 -16.43
CA VAL A 253 14.10 6.98 -15.21
C VAL A 253 13.15 8.13 -14.86
N ASN A 254 13.50 9.40 -15.09
CA ASN A 254 12.60 10.52 -14.87
C ASN A 254 11.38 10.49 -15.83
N GLN A 255 11.60 10.14 -17.10
CA GLN A 255 10.50 9.93 -18.06
C GLN A 255 9.59 8.77 -17.63
N LYS A 256 10.18 7.63 -17.22
CA LYS A 256 9.44 6.48 -16.68
C LYS A 256 8.63 6.88 -15.45
N PHE A 257 9.19 7.70 -14.55
CA PHE A 257 8.48 8.23 -13.40
C PHE A 257 7.26 9.06 -13.81
N ALA A 258 7.41 9.97 -14.76
CA ALA A 258 6.28 10.76 -15.28
C ALA A 258 5.15 9.87 -15.83
N GLN A 259 5.49 8.83 -16.61
CA GLN A 259 4.51 7.87 -17.15
C GLN A 259 3.83 7.07 -16.05
N VAL A 260 4.58 6.56 -15.08
CA VAL A 260 4.05 5.83 -13.93
C VAL A 260 3.11 6.71 -13.10
N SER A 261 3.52 7.95 -12.78
CA SER A 261 2.71 8.92 -12.03
C SER A 261 1.41 9.23 -12.73
N LYS A 262 1.46 9.55 -14.03
CA LYS A 262 0.26 9.80 -14.85
C LYS A 262 -0.77 8.67 -14.77
N HIS A 263 -0.32 7.42 -14.62
CA HIS A 263 -1.19 6.24 -14.55
C HIS A 263 -1.51 5.80 -13.10
N GLY A 264 -1.22 6.64 -12.11
CA GLY A 264 -1.61 6.40 -10.70
C GLY A 264 -0.64 5.57 -9.88
N GLY A 265 0.57 5.31 -10.39
CA GLY A 265 1.63 4.60 -9.68
C GLY A 265 2.60 5.56 -8.96
N ALA A 266 3.31 5.05 -7.94
CA ALA A 266 4.44 5.72 -7.32
C ALA A 266 5.76 5.03 -7.69
N LEU A 267 6.90 5.72 -7.61
CA LEU A 267 8.20 5.16 -7.99
C LEU A 267 9.18 5.17 -6.80
N GLY A 268 9.77 3.99 -6.50
CA GLY A 268 11.01 3.88 -5.73
C GLY A 268 12.20 4.00 -6.67
N ILE A 269 13.18 4.83 -6.35
CA ILE A 269 14.33 5.13 -7.20
C ILE A 269 15.60 4.87 -6.41
N TYR A 270 16.49 4.05 -6.96
CA TYR A 270 17.84 3.90 -6.43
C TYR A 270 18.81 4.79 -7.19
N MET A 271 19.55 5.64 -6.46
CA MET A 271 20.52 6.60 -7.03
C MET A 271 21.95 6.43 -6.51
N GLY A 272 22.25 5.36 -5.79
CA GLY A 272 23.55 5.16 -5.14
C GLY A 272 24.76 5.17 -6.11
N LYS A 273 24.56 4.81 -7.38
CA LYS A 273 25.61 4.79 -8.40
C LYS A 273 25.93 6.17 -9.00
N VAL A 274 25.07 7.17 -8.81
CA VAL A 274 25.28 8.52 -9.38
C VAL A 274 26.42 9.23 -8.66
N ARG A 275 27.36 9.78 -9.42
CA ARG A 275 28.55 10.44 -8.89
C ARG A 275 28.24 11.62 -7.96
N ALA A 276 29.10 11.80 -6.97
CA ALA A 276 28.93 12.81 -5.93
C ALA A 276 29.27 14.24 -6.42
N LEU A 277 28.94 15.20 -5.57
CA LEU A 277 29.34 16.62 -5.74
C LEU A 277 30.84 16.73 -5.89
N ASN A 278 31.27 17.59 -6.84
CA ASN A 278 32.67 17.82 -7.19
C ASN A 278 33.40 16.60 -7.78
N SER A 279 32.69 15.57 -8.22
CA SER A 279 33.26 14.50 -9.02
C SER A 279 33.67 15.01 -10.43
N ASP A 280 34.52 14.26 -11.12
CA ASP A 280 35.01 14.61 -12.45
C ASP A 280 33.95 14.32 -13.53
N ILE A 281 33.87 15.19 -14.56
CA ILE A 281 33.06 14.96 -15.76
C ILE A 281 33.95 15.13 -16.99
N ARG A 282 34.11 14.06 -17.77
CA ARG A 282 34.94 14.07 -19.00
C ARG A 282 36.36 14.66 -18.80
N GLY A 283 36.99 14.33 -17.65
CA GLY A 283 38.33 14.83 -17.30
C GLY A 283 38.35 16.24 -16.70
N ASN A 284 37.20 16.94 -16.66
CA ASN A 284 37.09 18.21 -15.96
C ASN A 284 36.86 17.94 -14.46
N LYS A 285 37.82 18.34 -13.64
CA LYS A 285 37.74 18.17 -12.18
C LYS A 285 36.66 19.07 -11.57
N ASN A 286 36.06 18.60 -10.50
CA ASN A 286 35.08 19.35 -9.68
C ASN A 286 33.88 19.86 -10.49
N SER A 287 33.42 19.13 -11.49
CA SER A 287 32.37 19.58 -12.42
C SER A 287 30.99 19.01 -12.11
N SER A 288 30.88 17.95 -11.29
CA SER A 288 29.61 17.36 -10.92
C SER A 288 28.87 18.19 -9.87
N GLY A 289 27.56 18.36 -10.07
CA GLY A 289 26.63 18.92 -9.06
C GLY A 289 26.19 17.93 -7.98
N GLY A 290 26.61 16.66 -8.07
CA GLY A 290 26.17 15.58 -7.17
C GLY A 290 24.74 15.13 -7.41
N VAL A 291 24.18 14.40 -6.45
CA VAL A 291 22.82 13.82 -6.58
C VAL A 291 21.70 14.84 -6.36
N ILE A 292 21.91 15.89 -5.57
CA ILE A 292 20.85 16.82 -5.15
C ILE A 292 20.14 17.52 -6.31
N PRO A 293 20.82 18.06 -7.34
CA PRO A 293 20.16 18.67 -8.49
C PRO A 293 19.24 17.69 -9.24
N TRP A 294 19.66 16.44 -9.36
CA TRP A 294 18.85 15.39 -9.98
C TRP A 294 17.63 15.03 -9.14
N ILE A 295 17.78 14.93 -7.83
CA ILE A 295 16.65 14.70 -6.92
C ILE A 295 15.60 15.81 -7.05
N ARG A 296 16.02 17.07 -7.21
CA ARG A 296 15.11 18.19 -7.47
C ARG A 296 14.36 18.05 -8.79
N LEU A 297 15.00 17.56 -9.83
CA LEU A 297 14.33 17.29 -11.11
C LEU A 297 13.19 16.27 -10.91
N TYR A 298 13.41 15.21 -10.14
CA TYR A 298 12.36 14.24 -9.78
C TYR A 298 11.28 14.86 -8.90
N ASN A 299 11.63 15.74 -7.98
CA ASN A 299 10.66 16.50 -7.17
C ASN A 299 9.73 17.34 -8.05
N ASP A 300 10.29 18.09 -9.00
CA ASP A 300 9.51 18.94 -9.90
C ASP A 300 8.63 18.09 -10.84
N THR A 301 9.11 16.92 -11.24
CA THR A 301 8.29 15.93 -11.98
C THR A 301 7.12 15.40 -11.14
N ALA A 302 7.34 15.12 -9.84
CA ALA A 302 6.28 14.71 -8.91
C ALA A 302 5.18 15.78 -8.79
N ILE A 303 5.57 17.05 -8.78
CA ILE A 303 4.64 18.19 -8.72
C ILE A 303 3.92 18.37 -10.06
N ALA A 304 4.65 18.27 -11.18
CA ALA A 304 4.12 18.52 -12.52
C ALA A 304 3.15 17.44 -13.02
N VAL A 305 3.38 16.19 -12.64
CA VAL A 305 2.59 15.04 -13.10
C VAL A 305 1.91 14.36 -11.91
N ASP A 306 0.69 14.78 -11.64
CA ASP A 306 -0.12 14.19 -10.58
C ASP A 306 -0.72 12.82 -10.98
N GLN A 307 -1.18 12.07 -9.99
CA GLN A 307 -1.77 10.75 -10.15
C GLN A 307 -3.26 10.89 -10.52
N LEU A 308 -3.55 11.08 -11.83
CA LEU A 308 -4.92 11.16 -12.38
C LEU A 308 -5.77 12.29 -11.78
N GLY A 309 -5.19 13.40 -11.33
CA GLY A 309 -5.89 14.48 -10.62
C GLY A 309 -6.48 14.08 -9.26
N ARG A 310 -6.13 12.91 -8.76
CA ARG A 310 -6.65 12.36 -7.49
C ARG A 310 -5.64 12.45 -6.35
N ARG A 311 -4.33 12.45 -6.67
CA ARG A 311 -3.19 12.54 -5.74
C ARG A 311 -2.03 13.26 -6.38
N LYS A 312 -1.14 13.80 -5.54
CA LYS A 312 0.16 14.30 -6.01
C LYS A 312 1.03 13.11 -6.43
N GLY A 313 1.89 13.31 -7.42
CA GLY A 313 2.96 12.39 -7.76
C GLY A 313 3.86 12.16 -6.55
N SER A 314 4.37 10.95 -6.37
CA SER A 314 5.19 10.61 -5.21
C SER A 314 6.31 9.65 -5.59
N ALA A 315 7.52 9.91 -5.10
CA ALA A 315 8.64 9.01 -5.24
C ALA A 315 9.46 8.92 -3.96
N SER A 316 10.03 7.73 -3.69
CA SER A 316 11.12 7.58 -2.73
C SER A 316 12.43 7.47 -3.47
N ILE A 317 13.50 8.07 -2.91
CA ILE A 317 14.85 7.97 -3.45
C ILE A 317 15.75 7.35 -2.40
N THR A 318 16.41 6.25 -2.76
CA THR A 318 17.34 5.53 -1.90
C THR A 318 18.77 5.89 -2.27
N LEU A 319 19.54 6.27 -1.25
CA LEU A 319 20.98 6.51 -1.31
C LEU A 319 21.68 5.60 -0.31
N ASP A 320 22.92 5.22 -0.61
CA ASP A 320 23.71 4.40 0.31
C ASP A 320 24.37 5.26 1.40
N VAL A 321 24.45 4.71 2.62
CA VAL A 321 25.02 5.41 3.78
C VAL A 321 26.50 5.75 3.62
N TRP A 322 27.20 5.19 2.63
CA TRP A 322 28.61 5.50 2.29
C TRP A 322 28.76 6.51 1.14
N HIS A 323 27.66 7.04 0.59
CA HIS A 323 27.72 8.01 -0.49
C HIS A 323 28.21 9.38 0.01
N LYS A 324 29.09 10.04 -0.74
CA LYS A 324 29.74 11.30 -0.34
C LYS A 324 28.76 12.46 -0.13
N ASP A 325 27.62 12.45 -0.81
CA ASP A 325 26.56 13.46 -0.68
C ASP A 325 25.54 13.16 0.45
N LEU A 326 25.83 12.20 1.33
CA LEU A 326 24.92 11.73 2.37
C LEU A 326 24.33 12.85 3.24
N TYR A 327 25.17 13.79 3.70
CA TYR A 327 24.72 14.86 4.60
C TYR A 327 23.71 15.80 3.95
N ASP A 328 23.94 16.18 2.69
CA ASP A 328 23.04 17.01 1.91
C ASP A 328 21.73 16.27 1.60
N PHE A 329 21.82 14.97 1.35
CA PHE A 329 20.66 14.09 1.15
C PHE A 329 19.76 14.00 2.39
N LEU A 330 20.33 13.92 3.58
CA LEU A 330 19.60 13.91 4.84
C LEU A 330 18.91 15.24 5.16
N ASP A 331 19.33 16.33 4.54
CA ASP A 331 18.74 17.67 4.69
C ASP A 331 17.63 17.99 3.69
N LEU A 332 17.31 17.09 2.74
CA LEU A 332 16.33 17.34 1.66
C LEU A 332 14.97 17.84 2.12
N LYS A 333 14.47 17.36 3.25
CA LYS A 333 13.12 17.70 3.78
C LYS A 333 13.13 18.59 5.01
N THR A 334 14.30 18.86 5.59
CA THR A 334 14.40 19.70 6.79
C THR A 334 14.08 21.16 6.46
N ASN A 335 13.52 21.90 7.41
CA ASN A 335 13.10 23.30 7.23
C ASN A 335 14.27 24.30 7.23
N ASN A 336 15.51 23.85 7.45
CA ASN A 336 16.69 24.68 7.56
C ASN A 336 17.53 24.60 6.29
N GLY A 337 18.13 25.73 5.86
CA GLY A 337 19.09 25.79 4.75
C GLY A 337 18.52 26.41 3.47
N ASP A 338 19.24 26.28 2.36
CA ASP A 338 18.88 26.86 1.05
C ASP A 338 17.76 26.03 0.37
N ASP A 339 16.61 26.65 0.12
CA ASP A 339 15.44 26.03 -0.54
C ASP A 339 15.78 25.45 -1.92
N ARG A 340 16.81 25.97 -2.59
CA ARG A 340 17.29 25.42 -3.87
C ARG A 340 17.93 24.05 -3.73
N ARG A 341 18.17 23.57 -2.51
CA ARG A 341 18.69 22.24 -2.18
C ARG A 341 17.66 21.34 -1.52
N LYS A 342 16.39 21.75 -1.51
CA LYS A 342 15.27 20.99 -0.91
C LYS A 342 14.45 20.24 -1.94
N ALA A 343 13.84 19.13 -1.51
CA ALA A 343 12.94 18.30 -2.31
C ALA A 343 11.83 17.75 -1.37
N HIS A 344 10.84 18.59 -1.07
CA HIS A 344 9.84 18.30 -0.04
C HIS A 344 8.84 17.21 -0.44
N ASP A 345 8.61 16.99 -1.75
CA ASP A 345 7.68 15.97 -2.27
C ASP A 345 8.36 14.62 -2.55
N ILE A 346 9.68 14.52 -2.30
CA ILE A 346 10.46 13.27 -2.38
C ILE A 346 10.64 12.69 -0.98
N PHE A 347 10.59 11.36 -0.87
CA PHE A 347 10.81 10.63 0.38
C PHE A 347 12.22 10.00 0.37
N PRO A 348 13.17 10.55 1.14
CA PRO A 348 14.51 9.97 1.23
C PRO A 348 14.50 8.64 1.97
N ALA A 349 15.32 7.70 1.48
CA ALA A 349 15.57 6.41 2.10
C ALA A 349 17.08 6.11 2.12
N LEU A 350 17.55 5.36 3.10
CA LEU A 350 18.95 4.96 3.22
C LEU A 350 19.10 3.44 3.13
N SER A 351 20.04 3.03 2.29
CA SER A 351 20.56 1.66 2.24
C SER A 351 21.73 1.53 3.23
N ILE A 352 21.56 0.65 4.22
CA ILE A 352 22.51 0.51 5.35
C ILE A 352 23.04 -0.93 5.38
N PRO A 353 24.38 -1.14 5.21
CA PRO A 353 25.01 -2.45 5.34
C PRO A 353 25.28 -2.82 6.81
N ASN A 354 25.45 -4.11 7.09
CA ASN A 354 25.79 -4.60 8.44
C ASN A 354 27.06 -3.97 8.98
N LEU A 355 28.09 -3.83 8.16
CA LEU A 355 29.36 -3.21 8.55
C LEU A 355 29.17 -1.81 9.18
N PHE A 356 28.25 -0.99 8.63
CA PHE A 356 27.96 0.31 9.23
C PHE A 356 27.36 0.17 10.62
N MET A 357 26.41 -0.74 10.81
CA MET A 357 25.76 -0.97 12.10
C MET A 357 26.72 -1.54 13.15
N GLU A 358 27.61 -2.43 12.75
CA GLU A 358 28.67 -2.98 13.60
C GLU A 358 29.66 -1.89 14.05
N ARG A 359 30.12 -1.06 13.12
CA ARG A 359 31.01 0.07 13.44
C ARG A 359 30.31 1.12 14.29
N LEU A 360 29.01 1.34 14.07
CA LEU A 360 28.21 2.23 14.90
C LEU A 360 28.16 1.76 16.36
N GLU A 361 27.95 0.46 16.62
CA GLU A 361 27.99 -0.09 17.97
C GLU A 361 29.35 0.05 18.62
N LYS A 362 30.42 -0.19 17.85
CA LYS A 362 31.81 -0.04 18.30
C LYS A 362 32.28 1.42 18.37
N ARG A 363 31.44 2.37 17.94
CA ARG A 363 31.75 3.81 17.85
C ARG A 363 32.98 4.12 16.98
N GLU A 364 33.13 3.37 15.90
CA GLU A 364 34.19 3.54 14.91
C GLU A 364 33.84 4.60 13.87
N ASN A 365 34.81 4.89 13.00
CA ASN A 365 34.64 5.81 11.88
C ASN A 365 34.05 5.10 10.66
N TRP A 366 33.45 5.91 9.81
CA TRP A 366 32.89 5.55 8.51
C TRP A 366 33.45 6.44 7.41
N SER A 367 33.72 5.85 6.26
CA SER A 367 34.23 6.56 5.08
C SER A 367 33.13 6.76 4.05
N LEU A 368 32.99 7.99 3.55
CA LEU A 368 32.08 8.34 2.47
C LEU A 368 32.88 8.44 1.17
N PHE A 369 32.35 7.83 0.09
CA PHE A 369 33.01 7.73 -1.20
C PHE A 369 32.16 8.35 -2.33
N ASP A 370 32.85 8.78 -3.39
CA ASP A 370 32.26 9.05 -4.68
C ASP A 370 32.18 7.74 -5.48
N PRO A 371 30.98 7.26 -5.87
CA PRO A 371 30.82 6.00 -6.60
C PRO A 371 31.61 5.96 -7.91
N TYR A 372 31.66 7.10 -8.63
CA TYR A 372 32.44 7.20 -9.87
C TYR A 372 33.94 7.02 -9.63
N GLN A 373 34.48 7.63 -8.58
CA GLN A 373 35.89 7.48 -8.26
C GLN A 373 36.23 6.06 -7.83
N VAL A 374 35.35 5.42 -7.02
CA VAL A 374 35.51 4.00 -6.66
C VAL A 374 35.54 3.15 -7.92
N HIS A 375 34.58 3.31 -8.81
CA HIS A 375 34.54 2.54 -10.06
C HIS A 375 35.78 2.75 -10.93
N ARG A 376 36.24 3.97 -11.06
CA ARG A 376 37.45 4.30 -11.84
C ARG A 376 38.72 3.66 -11.27
N GLU A 377 38.91 3.72 -9.96
CA GLU A 377 40.14 3.24 -9.30
C GLU A 377 40.13 1.74 -9.00
N MET A 378 38.96 1.17 -8.75
CA MET A 378 38.80 -0.23 -8.30
C MET A 378 38.26 -1.14 -9.39
N GLY A 379 37.64 -0.60 -10.44
CA GLY A 379 37.00 -1.38 -11.51
C GLY A 379 35.65 -2.01 -11.16
N TYR A 380 35.06 -1.63 -10.02
CA TYR A 380 33.75 -2.09 -9.60
C TYR A 380 32.96 -0.98 -8.89
N TYR A 381 31.63 -1.16 -8.78
CA TYR A 381 30.79 -0.35 -7.91
C TYR A 381 30.58 -1.08 -6.57
N LEU A 382 30.76 -0.41 -5.43
CA LEU A 382 30.44 -0.95 -4.10
C LEU A 382 28.96 -1.35 -4.00
N GLU A 383 28.13 -0.62 -4.69
CA GLU A 383 26.70 -0.74 -4.79
C GLU A 383 26.26 -2.12 -5.31
N ASP A 384 27.10 -2.82 -6.05
CA ASP A 384 26.80 -4.14 -6.62
C ASP A 384 27.05 -5.31 -5.64
N TYR A 385 27.47 -5.01 -4.40
CA TYR A 385 27.83 -6.03 -3.42
C TYR A 385 27.02 -5.92 -2.13
N PHE A 386 26.86 -7.04 -1.47
CA PHE A 386 26.32 -7.17 -0.11
C PHE A 386 27.05 -8.31 0.61
N ASP A 387 26.93 -8.35 1.92
CA ASP A 387 27.51 -9.43 2.71
C ASP A 387 26.50 -10.58 2.86
N ASN A 388 26.72 -11.66 2.12
CA ASN A 388 25.92 -12.88 2.26
C ASN A 388 26.17 -13.58 3.60
N GLU A 389 27.37 -13.43 4.14
CA GLU A 389 27.84 -13.86 5.46
C GLU A 389 28.64 -12.74 6.12
N ASP A 390 28.99 -12.87 7.37
CA ASP A 390 29.77 -11.85 8.09
C ASP A 390 31.15 -11.67 7.44
N ASN A 391 31.60 -10.41 7.33
CA ASN A 391 32.80 -10.01 6.58
C ASN A 391 32.86 -10.52 5.13
N GLY A 392 31.70 -10.47 4.45
CA GLY A 392 31.55 -10.92 3.09
C GLY A 392 32.15 -9.98 2.04
N GLU A 393 31.63 -10.05 0.82
CA GLU A 393 32.20 -9.32 -0.32
C GLU A 393 32.09 -7.79 -0.21
N PHE A 394 30.99 -7.27 0.32
CA PHE A 394 30.85 -5.82 0.52
C PHE A 394 31.88 -5.31 1.53
N THR A 395 31.99 -5.95 2.68
CA THR A 395 32.92 -5.56 3.74
C THR A 395 34.36 -5.57 3.24
N LYS A 396 34.81 -6.61 2.53
CA LYS A 396 36.15 -6.70 1.94
C LYS A 396 36.43 -5.55 1.00
N ARG A 397 35.52 -5.29 0.04
CA ARG A 397 35.68 -4.23 -0.98
C ARG A 397 35.60 -2.84 -0.37
N TYR A 398 34.75 -2.64 0.63
CA TYR A 398 34.67 -1.39 1.34
C TYR A 398 36.01 -1.05 2.05
N ILE A 399 36.62 -2.03 2.73
CA ILE A 399 37.92 -1.88 3.36
C ILE A 399 39.03 -1.66 2.33
N GLU A 400 38.99 -2.33 1.18
CA GLU A 400 39.91 -2.06 0.08
C GLU A 400 39.83 -0.61 -0.39
N CYS A 401 38.61 -0.06 -0.55
CA CYS A 401 38.42 1.36 -0.89
C CYS A 401 38.97 2.30 0.20
N GLU A 402 38.76 1.96 1.48
CA GLU A 402 39.31 2.73 2.61
C GLU A 402 40.85 2.78 2.59
N ASN A 403 41.51 1.70 2.18
CA ASN A 403 42.94 1.60 2.14
C ASN A 403 43.56 2.16 0.85
N ASN A 404 42.79 2.41 -0.19
CA ASN A 404 43.30 2.98 -1.44
C ASN A 404 43.55 4.49 -1.30
N LEU A 405 44.81 4.90 -1.47
CA LEU A 405 45.23 6.28 -1.35
C LEU A 405 44.77 7.18 -2.53
N ASN A 406 44.39 6.58 -3.65
CA ASN A 406 43.88 7.30 -4.81
C ASN A 406 42.41 7.66 -4.72
N ILE A 407 41.68 7.09 -3.74
CA ILE A 407 40.29 7.39 -3.52
C ILE A 407 40.15 8.48 -2.46
N ASP A 408 39.62 9.63 -2.90
CA ASP A 408 39.29 10.74 -1.99
C ASP A 408 38.04 10.41 -1.18
N LYS A 409 38.17 10.42 0.14
CA LYS A 409 37.11 10.00 1.08
C LYS A 409 36.91 11.04 2.18
N ILE A 410 35.68 11.10 2.68
CA ILE A 410 35.37 11.86 3.89
C ILE A 410 35.23 10.86 5.02
N VAL A 411 36.09 10.99 6.04
CA VAL A 411 36.03 10.12 7.23
C VAL A 411 35.27 10.84 8.35
N THR A 412 34.26 10.17 8.89
CA THR A 412 33.39 10.73 9.92
C THR A 412 33.00 9.65 10.94
N PRO A 413 32.76 9.96 12.22
CA PRO A 413 32.25 8.98 13.16
C PRO A 413 30.88 8.45 12.75
N CYS A 414 30.66 7.12 12.79
CA CYS A 414 29.34 6.52 12.55
C CYS A 414 28.23 7.16 13.41
N LEU A 415 28.59 7.51 14.65
CA LEU A 415 27.64 8.16 15.57
C LEU A 415 27.13 9.52 15.07
N ASP A 416 27.96 10.30 14.36
CA ASP A 416 27.54 11.61 13.86
C ASP A 416 26.61 11.47 12.66
N ILE A 417 26.81 10.46 11.81
CA ILE A 417 25.84 10.08 10.76
C ILE A 417 24.51 9.67 11.41
N MET A 418 24.55 8.79 12.42
CA MET A 418 23.33 8.34 13.09
C MET A 418 22.57 9.48 13.77
N LYS A 419 23.26 10.40 14.45
CA LYS A 419 22.63 11.63 15.00
C LYS A 419 21.91 12.43 13.93
N LYS A 420 22.51 12.56 12.73
CA LYS A 420 21.89 13.26 11.61
C LYS A 420 20.66 12.53 11.07
N ILE A 421 20.73 11.19 10.97
CA ILE A 421 19.58 10.34 10.60
C ILE A 421 18.43 10.53 11.60
N LEU A 422 18.72 10.40 12.89
CA LEU A 422 17.70 10.56 13.95
C LEU A 422 17.08 11.96 13.95
N LYS A 423 17.90 13.01 13.78
CA LYS A 423 17.40 14.37 13.68
C LYS A 423 16.40 14.52 12.52
N SER A 424 16.78 14.08 11.32
CA SER A 424 15.91 14.11 10.15
C SER A 424 14.64 13.30 10.38
N ALA A 425 14.75 12.10 10.96
CA ALA A 425 13.62 11.21 11.24
C ALA A 425 12.61 11.82 12.22
N VAL A 426 13.08 12.45 13.29
CA VAL A 426 12.22 13.14 14.26
C VAL A 426 11.54 14.36 13.67
N GLU A 427 12.24 15.13 12.81
CA GLU A 427 11.70 16.35 12.18
C GLU A 427 10.73 16.06 11.02
N THR A 428 10.96 14.99 10.24
CA THR A 428 10.27 14.77 8.96
C THR A 428 9.61 13.40 8.80
N GLY A 429 9.79 12.49 9.75
CA GLY A 429 9.41 11.07 9.63
C GLY A 429 10.34 10.24 8.73
N THR A 430 11.34 10.86 8.10
CA THR A 430 12.27 10.24 7.13
C THR A 430 13.73 10.56 7.50
N PRO A 431 14.75 9.79 7.04
CA PRO A 431 14.71 8.81 5.96
C PRO A 431 14.09 7.48 6.37
N PHE A 432 13.51 6.77 5.40
CA PHE A 432 13.20 5.35 5.54
C PHE A 432 14.51 4.55 5.58
N ILE A 433 14.48 3.37 6.21
CA ILE A 433 15.68 2.53 6.32
C ILE A 433 15.47 1.21 5.57
N PHE A 434 16.49 0.83 4.83
CA PHE A 434 16.61 -0.42 4.12
C PHE A 434 17.90 -1.12 4.58
N PHE A 435 17.78 -2.20 5.35
CA PHE A 435 18.92 -2.99 5.81
C PHE A 435 19.38 -3.93 4.67
N ARG A 436 20.42 -3.48 3.97
CA ARG A 436 20.87 -4.05 2.71
C ARG A 436 21.21 -5.53 2.78
N ASP A 437 22.09 -5.91 3.72
CA ASP A 437 22.58 -7.30 3.81
C ASP A 437 21.47 -8.23 4.29
N THR A 438 20.71 -7.82 5.31
CA THR A 438 19.56 -8.57 5.81
C THR A 438 18.56 -8.88 4.69
N THR A 439 18.28 -7.90 3.83
CA THR A 439 17.34 -8.05 2.73
C THR A 439 17.89 -8.96 1.64
N ASN A 440 19.14 -8.76 1.22
CA ASN A 440 19.74 -9.53 0.14
C ASN A 440 20.10 -10.97 0.53
N ARG A 441 20.50 -11.21 1.79
CA ARG A 441 20.69 -12.58 2.33
C ARG A 441 19.43 -13.41 2.18
N ALA A 442 18.25 -12.80 2.37
CA ALA A 442 16.95 -13.47 2.29
C ALA A 442 16.29 -13.41 0.91
N ASN A 443 16.98 -12.90 -0.11
CA ASN A 443 16.47 -12.79 -1.47
C ASN A 443 16.37 -14.16 -2.15
N PRO A 444 15.18 -14.67 -2.49
CA PRO A 444 15.04 -15.97 -3.13
C PRO A 444 15.58 -16.02 -4.57
N ASN A 445 15.81 -14.87 -5.18
CA ASN A 445 16.29 -14.72 -6.55
C ASN A 445 17.68 -14.07 -6.65
N LYS A 446 18.53 -14.21 -5.63
CA LYS A 446 19.89 -13.63 -5.62
C LYS A 446 20.80 -14.09 -6.76
N HIS A 447 20.49 -15.22 -7.41
CA HIS A 447 21.20 -15.72 -8.59
C HIS A 447 21.00 -14.87 -9.86
N LYS A 448 20.00 -13.99 -9.88
CA LYS A 448 19.67 -13.11 -11.03
C LYS A 448 20.02 -11.65 -10.78
N GLY A 449 20.29 -11.23 -9.56
CA GLY A 449 20.59 -9.84 -9.28
C GLY A 449 20.55 -9.49 -7.79
N ILE A 450 20.56 -8.20 -7.51
CA ILE A 450 20.63 -7.62 -6.18
C ILE A 450 19.40 -6.72 -5.95
N ILE A 451 18.97 -6.62 -4.71
CA ILE A 451 17.94 -5.69 -4.26
C ILE A 451 18.64 -4.43 -3.78
N TYR A 452 18.56 -3.36 -4.57
CA TYR A 452 19.19 -2.07 -4.24
C TYR A 452 18.34 -1.18 -3.36
N ALA A 453 17.02 -1.23 -3.55
CA ALA A 453 16.06 -0.34 -2.89
C ALA A 453 14.71 -1.01 -2.72
N SER A 454 13.85 -0.37 -1.95
CA SER A 454 12.44 -0.71 -1.81
C SER A 454 11.55 0.30 -2.56
N ASN A 455 10.25 0.02 -2.65
CA ASN A 455 9.23 0.93 -3.17
C ASN A 455 8.96 2.10 -2.19
N LEU A 456 8.03 2.98 -2.55
CA LEU A 456 7.66 4.12 -1.72
C LEU A 456 7.25 3.72 -0.28
N CYS A 457 6.51 2.64 -0.11
CA CYS A 457 6.00 2.19 1.19
C CYS A 457 6.86 1.12 1.88
N HIS A 458 8.02 0.79 1.32
CA HIS A 458 9.07 -0.07 1.92
C HIS A 458 8.69 -1.53 2.22
N GLU A 459 7.63 -2.06 1.58
CA GLU A 459 7.27 -3.48 1.70
C GLU A 459 7.82 -4.37 0.59
N ILE A 460 8.25 -3.81 -0.54
CA ILE A 460 8.73 -4.58 -1.70
C ILE A 460 10.24 -4.74 -1.64
N ALA A 461 10.71 -5.97 -1.79
CA ALA A 461 12.12 -6.32 -1.86
C ALA A 461 12.35 -7.28 -3.03
N GLN A 462 12.69 -6.74 -4.21
CA GLN A 462 12.89 -7.48 -5.44
C GLN A 462 14.12 -6.95 -6.18
N ASN A 463 14.74 -7.80 -7.01
CA ASN A 463 15.88 -7.41 -7.83
C ASN A 463 15.54 -6.24 -8.74
N THR A 464 16.46 -5.28 -8.81
CA THR A 464 16.40 -4.16 -9.76
C THR A 464 17.72 -4.01 -10.49
N SER A 465 17.69 -3.41 -11.68
CA SER A 465 18.90 -3.04 -12.43
C SER A 465 18.60 -1.87 -13.36
N GLU A 466 19.65 -1.19 -13.78
CA GLU A 466 19.54 -0.09 -14.74
C GLU A 466 19.26 -0.61 -16.15
N SER A 467 18.51 0.18 -16.93
CA SER A 467 18.37 -0.02 -18.38
C SER A 467 19.57 0.56 -19.11
N GLU A 468 19.92 -0.01 -20.27
CA GLU A 468 21.07 0.37 -21.06
C GLU A 468 20.64 0.81 -22.45
N LEU A 469 21.12 1.99 -22.89
CA LEU A 469 21.01 2.42 -24.27
C LEU A 469 22.00 1.64 -25.12
N VAL A 470 21.50 0.76 -25.99
CA VAL A 470 22.35 -0.12 -26.83
C VAL A 470 22.73 0.58 -28.13
N GLU A 471 21.77 1.18 -28.82
CA GLU A 471 21.96 1.76 -30.15
C GLU A 471 20.90 2.82 -30.46
N GLU A 472 21.32 3.86 -31.15
CA GLU A 472 20.42 4.80 -31.82
C GLU A 472 20.75 4.87 -33.31
N THR A 473 19.75 4.65 -34.16
CA THR A 473 19.91 4.71 -35.63
C THR A 473 18.89 5.67 -36.23
N GLN A 474 19.26 6.28 -37.36
CA GLN A 474 18.38 7.16 -38.11
C GLN A 474 18.23 6.66 -39.55
N GLU A 475 17.01 6.47 -40.00
CA GLU A 475 16.68 6.09 -41.38
C GLU A 475 15.37 6.79 -41.81
N ASN A 476 15.36 7.42 -42.98
CA ASN A 476 14.15 8.07 -43.57
C ASN A 476 13.40 8.97 -42.59
N ASN A 477 14.09 9.85 -41.86
CA ASN A 477 13.54 10.73 -40.81
C ASN A 477 12.93 10.00 -39.60
N ILE A 478 13.17 8.71 -39.45
CA ILE A 478 12.80 7.92 -38.27
C ILE A 478 14.05 7.68 -37.44
N VAL A 479 14.00 8.03 -36.16
CA VAL A 479 15.01 7.65 -35.15
C VAL A 479 14.53 6.42 -34.42
N THR A 480 15.35 5.38 -34.42
CA THR A 480 15.08 4.13 -33.69
C THR A 480 16.07 4.01 -32.55
N THR A 481 15.55 3.91 -31.33
CA THR A 481 16.32 3.71 -30.11
C THR A 481 16.14 2.28 -29.63
N LYS A 482 17.25 1.54 -29.46
CA LYS A 482 17.25 0.18 -28.87
C LYS A 482 17.71 0.27 -27.44
N ILE A 483 16.87 -0.18 -26.53
CA ILE A 483 17.13 -0.21 -25.10
C ILE A 483 17.12 -1.66 -24.63
N LYS A 484 18.15 -2.07 -23.91
CA LYS A 484 18.16 -3.28 -23.13
C LYS A 484 17.49 -2.97 -21.79
N ALA A 485 16.33 -3.56 -21.56
CA ALA A 485 15.60 -3.33 -20.32
C ALA A 485 16.38 -3.83 -19.11
N GLY A 486 16.48 -2.99 -18.10
CA GLY A 486 16.85 -3.39 -16.76
C GLY A 486 15.65 -3.99 -16.02
N ASP A 487 15.89 -4.53 -14.83
CA ASP A 487 14.81 -5.01 -13.96
C ASP A 487 14.11 -3.82 -13.31
N MET A 488 12.95 -3.44 -13.85
CA MET A 488 12.03 -2.45 -13.28
C MET A 488 10.85 -3.15 -12.62
N VAL A 489 10.79 -3.08 -11.30
CA VAL A 489 9.81 -3.81 -10.47
C VAL A 489 8.42 -3.19 -10.58
N THR A 490 7.39 -4.03 -10.50
CA THR A 490 5.99 -3.64 -10.27
C THR A 490 5.44 -4.29 -9.00
N CYS A 491 4.67 -3.54 -8.24
CA CYS A 491 4.06 -4.01 -7.00
C CYS A 491 2.62 -4.46 -7.25
N ASN A 492 2.40 -5.76 -7.39
CA ASN A 492 1.08 -6.36 -7.54
C ASN A 492 0.61 -6.86 -6.17
N LEU A 493 -0.27 -6.09 -5.52
CA LEU A 493 -0.60 -6.25 -4.10
C LEU A 493 -2.08 -6.58 -3.87
N ASN A 494 -2.32 -7.42 -2.89
CA ASN A 494 -3.59 -7.53 -2.18
C ASN A 494 -3.35 -7.89 -0.71
N SER A 495 -4.39 -7.82 0.12
CA SER A 495 -4.25 -8.09 1.55
C SER A 495 -5.40 -8.92 2.07
N VAL A 496 -5.09 -9.96 2.86
CA VAL A 496 -6.05 -10.70 3.66
C VAL A 496 -6.58 -9.78 4.76
N ASN A 497 -7.88 -9.69 4.94
CA ASN A 497 -8.47 -8.97 6.07
C ASN A 497 -8.57 -9.89 7.28
N LEU A 498 -7.53 -9.88 8.12
CA LEU A 498 -7.45 -10.72 9.32
C LEU A 498 -8.57 -10.45 10.34
N GLY A 499 -9.15 -9.25 10.32
CA GLY A 499 -10.32 -8.94 11.17
C GLY A 499 -11.62 -9.63 10.74
N LYS A 500 -11.64 -10.28 9.55
CA LYS A 500 -12.83 -10.91 8.96
C LYS A 500 -12.60 -12.36 8.52
N VAL A 501 -11.38 -12.86 8.56
CA VAL A 501 -10.99 -14.22 8.12
C VAL A 501 -10.41 -14.97 9.31
N SER A 502 -10.97 -16.16 9.62
CA SER A 502 -10.40 -17.06 10.62
C SER A 502 -9.17 -17.81 10.05
N LYS A 503 -8.37 -18.42 10.93
CA LYS A 503 -7.21 -19.23 10.49
C LYS A 503 -7.64 -20.39 9.58
N GLU A 504 -8.77 -21.00 9.87
CA GLU A 504 -9.32 -22.14 9.10
C GLU A 504 -9.73 -21.72 7.69
N GLU A 505 -10.17 -20.48 7.51
CA GLU A 505 -10.58 -19.95 6.21
C GLU A 505 -9.39 -19.51 5.33
N LEU A 506 -8.18 -19.36 5.89
CA LEU A 506 -6.98 -18.98 5.13
C LEU A 506 -6.69 -19.93 3.97
N LYS A 507 -6.87 -21.24 4.17
CA LYS A 507 -6.67 -22.27 3.15
C LYS A 507 -7.58 -22.11 1.92
N ASP A 508 -8.74 -21.47 2.08
CA ASP A 508 -9.71 -21.25 1.02
C ASP A 508 -9.55 -19.86 0.39
N CYS A 509 -9.24 -18.84 1.20
CA CYS A 509 -9.10 -17.45 0.74
C CYS A 509 -7.78 -17.18 0.03
N ILE A 510 -6.65 -17.68 0.56
CA ILE A 510 -5.31 -17.38 0.02
C ILE A 510 -5.12 -17.89 -1.40
N PRO A 511 -5.49 -19.13 -1.77
CA PRO A 511 -5.33 -19.61 -3.15
C PRO A 511 -6.06 -18.74 -4.17
N LEU A 512 -7.24 -18.21 -3.82
CA LEU A 512 -7.97 -17.27 -4.69
C LEU A 512 -7.20 -15.96 -4.85
N GLN A 513 -6.65 -15.42 -3.75
CA GLN A 513 -5.89 -14.17 -3.78
C GLN A 513 -4.59 -14.29 -4.58
N ILE A 514 -3.86 -15.40 -4.44
CA ILE A 514 -2.63 -15.68 -5.23
C ILE A 514 -2.99 -15.77 -6.72
N ARG A 515 -4.08 -16.47 -7.08
CA ARG A 515 -4.57 -16.54 -8.46
C ARG A 515 -4.97 -15.17 -9.00
N MET A 516 -5.68 -14.35 -8.20
CA MET A 516 -6.02 -12.98 -8.59
C MET A 516 -4.77 -12.15 -8.91
N LEU A 517 -3.74 -12.23 -8.07
CA LEU A 517 -2.47 -11.51 -8.25
C LEU A 517 -1.71 -11.99 -9.50
N ASP A 518 -1.66 -13.29 -9.75
CA ASP A 518 -1.04 -13.83 -10.97
C ASP A 518 -1.81 -13.38 -12.23
N ASN A 519 -3.13 -13.34 -12.16
CA ASN A 519 -3.96 -12.85 -13.25
C ASN A 519 -3.79 -11.33 -13.48
N VAL A 520 -3.59 -10.55 -12.42
CA VAL A 520 -3.27 -9.12 -12.53
C VAL A 520 -1.99 -8.92 -13.35
N ILE A 521 -0.92 -9.70 -13.12
CA ILE A 521 0.32 -9.62 -13.91
C ILE A 521 0.04 -9.87 -15.40
N THR A 522 -0.80 -10.84 -15.70
CA THR A 522 -1.14 -11.21 -17.07
C THR A 522 -1.94 -10.12 -17.79
N LEU A 523 -2.86 -9.46 -17.06
CA LEU A 523 -3.79 -8.46 -17.63
C LEU A 523 -3.21 -7.04 -17.66
N ASN A 524 -2.34 -6.71 -16.72
CA ASN A 524 -1.94 -5.34 -16.40
C ASN A 524 -1.41 -4.55 -17.62
N GLN A 525 -2.00 -3.39 -17.86
CA GLN A 525 -1.57 -2.45 -18.89
C GLN A 525 -0.51 -1.52 -18.30
N LEU A 526 0.74 -1.97 -18.34
CA LEU A 526 1.86 -1.22 -17.78
C LEU A 526 2.27 -0.04 -18.68
N PRO A 527 2.52 1.15 -18.10
CA PRO A 527 2.87 2.35 -18.86
C PRO A 527 4.33 2.33 -19.37
N VAL A 528 5.15 1.40 -18.87
CA VAL A 528 6.57 1.25 -19.19
C VAL A 528 6.89 -0.20 -19.52
N LEU A 529 7.53 -0.44 -20.67
CA LEU A 529 7.80 -1.80 -21.15
C LEU A 529 8.83 -2.55 -20.33
N ASP A 530 9.83 -1.88 -19.74
CA ASP A 530 10.79 -2.50 -18.83
C ASP A 530 10.09 -3.19 -17.65
N ALA A 531 9.05 -2.56 -17.13
CA ALA A 531 8.23 -3.12 -16.07
C ALA A 531 7.47 -4.39 -16.52
N LYS A 532 7.06 -4.45 -17.80
CA LYS A 532 6.44 -5.65 -18.38
C LYS A 532 7.44 -6.81 -18.48
N VAL A 533 8.64 -6.53 -18.98
CA VAL A 533 9.72 -7.53 -19.07
C VAL A 533 10.04 -8.12 -17.70
N THR A 534 10.19 -7.26 -16.68
CA THR A 534 10.47 -7.70 -15.31
C THR A 534 9.31 -8.49 -14.71
N SER A 535 8.07 -8.03 -14.93
CA SER A 535 6.87 -8.73 -14.44
C SER A 535 6.72 -10.12 -15.06
N ASP A 536 7.04 -10.29 -16.32
CA ASP A 536 6.99 -11.60 -16.99
C ASP A 536 8.10 -12.52 -16.47
N LYS A 537 9.32 -11.99 -16.28
CA LYS A 537 10.51 -12.73 -15.81
C LYS A 537 10.33 -13.32 -14.41
N TYR A 538 9.82 -12.55 -13.46
CA TYR A 538 9.71 -12.98 -12.05
C TYR A 538 8.29 -13.33 -11.63
N ARG A 539 7.28 -12.87 -12.32
CA ARG A 539 5.86 -12.95 -11.91
C ARG A 539 5.66 -12.63 -10.42
N ALA A 540 6.31 -11.56 -9.98
CA ALA A 540 6.36 -11.15 -8.59
C ALA A 540 5.00 -10.62 -8.11
N ILE A 541 4.58 -11.07 -6.93
CA ILE A 541 3.37 -10.65 -6.24
C ILE A 541 3.68 -10.24 -4.81
N GLY A 542 2.73 -9.60 -4.13
CA GLY A 542 2.83 -9.26 -2.73
C GLY A 542 1.50 -9.52 -2.04
N LEU A 543 1.31 -10.73 -1.54
CA LEU A 543 0.24 -11.04 -0.60
C LEU A 543 0.59 -10.44 0.76
N GLY A 544 -0.22 -9.52 1.23
CA GLY A 544 -0.08 -8.91 2.54
C GLY A 544 -1.29 -9.19 3.45
N THR A 545 -1.34 -8.44 4.54
CA THR A 545 -2.42 -8.50 5.52
C THR A 545 -2.89 -7.10 5.91
N SER A 546 -4.16 -6.98 6.24
CA SER A 546 -4.77 -5.85 6.93
C SER A 546 -5.51 -6.36 8.15
N GLY A 547 -5.82 -5.48 9.09
CA GLY A 547 -6.62 -5.90 10.24
C GLY A 547 -5.84 -6.68 11.31
N TYR A 548 -4.53 -6.54 11.39
CA TYR A 548 -3.74 -7.30 12.35
C TYR A 548 -4.11 -6.97 13.81
N HIS A 549 -4.20 -5.68 14.17
CA HIS A 549 -4.65 -5.30 15.51
C HIS A 549 -6.10 -5.72 15.79
N HIS A 550 -6.99 -5.58 14.79
CA HIS A 550 -8.37 -6.05 14.86
C HIS A 550 -8.44 -7.57 15.12
N TYR A 551 -7.57 -8.35 14.45
CA TYR A 551 -7.43 -9.79 14.68
C TYR A 551 -7.03 -10.12 16.12
N LEU A 552 -6.01 -9.46 16.66
CA LEU A 552 -5.56 -9.68 18.04
C LEU A 552 -6.69 -9.38 19.03
N VAL A 553 -7.41 -8.28 18.83
CA VAL A 553 -8.55 -7.90 19.68
C VAL A 553 -9.69 -8.92 19.61
N ASN A 554 -10.04 -9.40 18.41
CA ASN A 554 -11.07 -10.44 18.24
C ASN A 554 -10.71 -11.75 18.98
N ASN A 555 -9.41 -12.06 19.07
CA ASN A 555 -8.89 -13.22 19.80
C ASN A 555 -8.54 -12.92 21.26
N LYS A 556 -8.86 -11.71 21.77
CA LYS A 556 -8.58 -11.25 23.14
C LYS A 556 -7.09 -11.25 23.51
N ILE A 557 -6.21 -11.04 22.54
CA ILE A 557 -4.76 -11.00 22.70
C ILE A 557 -4.31 -9.55 22.89
N ASN A 558 -3.57 -9.29 23.98
CA ASN A 558 -2.95 -7.99 24.21
C ASN A 558 -1.73 -7.80 23.33
N TRP A 559 -1.54 -6.57 22.81
CA TRP A 559 -0.38 -6.22 21.98
C TRP A 559 0.96 -6.46 22.70
N GLU A 560 1.04 -6.10 23.97
CA GLU A 560 2.23 -6.28 24.82
C GLU A 560 2.16 -7.59 25.60
N SER A 561 2.22 -8.73 24.91
CA SER A 561 2.18 -10.06 25.53
C SER A 561 2.99 -11.09 24.74
N GLU A 562 3.48 -12.11 25.44
CA GLU A 562 4.13 -13.26 24.80
C GLU A 562 3.16 -14.05 23.91
N GLU A 563 1.88 -14.07 24.26
CA GLU A 563 0.84 -14.69 23.45
C GLU A 563 0.75 -14.03 22.07
N HIS A 564 0.85 -12.68 21.98
CA HIS A 564 0.94 -11.95 20.73
C HIS A 564 2.14 -12.42 19.89
N LEU A 565 3.33 -12.60 20.49
CA LEU A 565 4.51 -13.03 19.76
C LEU A 565 4.36 -14.46 19.22
N GLN A 566 3.78 -15.37 20.01
CA GLN A 566 3.49 -16.74 19.58
C GLN A 566 2.45 -16.76 18.44
N GLU A 567 1.41 -15.93 18.59
CA GLU A 567 0.38 -15.82 17.56
C GLU A 567 0.91 -15.20 16.27
N ALA A 568 1.82 -14.22 16.33
CA ALA A 568 2.50 -13.67 15.17
C ALA A 568 3.25 -14.74 14.37
N ASP A 569 3.95 -15.65 15.04
CA ASP A 569 4.69 -16.75 14.41
C ASP A 569 3.74 -17.75 13.75
N THR A 570 2.75 -18.26 14.49
CA THR A 570 1.84 -19.28 13.99
C THR A 570 0.94 -18.78 12.88
N LEU A 571 0.42 -17.56 12.97
CA LEU A 571 -0.44 -16.96 11.95
C LEU A 571 0.32 -16.74 10.64
N TYR A 572 1.52 -16.14 10.72
CA TYR A 572 2.30 -15.83 9.51
C TYR A 572 2.96 -17.08 8.90
N GLU A 573 3.26 -18.10 9.69
CA GLU A 573 3.64 -19.42 9.17
C GLU A 573 2.49 -20.03 8.33
N GLU A 574 1.25 -19.95 8.82
CA GLU A 574 0.09 -20.47 8.09
C GLU A 574 -0.21 -19.67 6.82
N LEU A 575 -0.09 -18.33 6.88
CA LEU A 575 -0.18 -17.46 5.69
C LEU A 575 0.87 -17.84 4.64
N ALA A 576 2.14 -17.99 5.04
CA ALA A 576 3.24 -18.35 4.16
C ALA A 576 3.05 -19.75 3.55
N TYR A 577 2.66 -20.74 4.35
CA TYR A 577 2.39 -22.09 3.87
C TYR A 577 1.32 -22.09 2.77
N ASN A 578 0.18 -21.48 3.03
CA ASN A 578 -0.93 -21.44 2.06
C ASN A 578 -0.56 -20.65 0.79
N ALA A 579 0.20 -19.55 0.93
CA ALA A 579 0.63 -18.74 -0.21
C ALA A 579 1.62 -19.49 -1.12
N ILE A 580 2.63 -20.10 -0.52
CA ILE A 580 3.64 -20.88 -1.26
C ILE A 580 3.00 -22.09 -1.91
N ASN A 581 2.15 -22.83 -1.19
CA ASN A 581 1.43 -23.98 -1.73
C ASN A 581 0.52 -23.56 -2.90
N ALA A 582 -0.21 -22.46 -2.77
CA ALA A 582 -1.07 -21.94 -3.84
C ALA A 582 -0.27 -21.56 -5.11
N SER A 583 0.89 -20.91 -4.94
CA SER A 583 1.76 -20.56 -6.05
C SER A 583 2.39 -21.79 -6.71
N MET A 584 2.73 -22.83 -5.93
CA MET A 584 3.19 -24.12 -6.45
C MET A 584 2.07 -24.85 -7.23
N GLU A 585 0.84 -24.86 -6.73
CA GLU A 585 -0.30 -25.43 -7.46
C GLU A 585 -0.58 -24.66 -8.76
N LEU A 586 -0.44 -23.33 -8.77
CA LEU A 586 -0.51 -22.54 -10.01
C LEU A 586 0.63 -22.89 -10.98
N ALA A 587 1.81 -23.22 -10.50
CA ALA A 587 2.92 -23.65 -11.36
C ALA A 587 2.64 -25.00 -12.05
N LYS A 588 1.96 -25.93 -11.39
CA LYS A 588 1.48 -27.16 -12.04
C LYS A 588 0.51 -26.88 -13.19
N GLU A 589 -0.31 -25.86 -13.06
CA GLU A 589 -1.34 -25.48 -14.03
C GLU A 589 -0.78 -24.59 -15.17
N LYS A 590 0.02 -23.59 -14.83
CA LYS A 590 0.42 -22.49 -15.73
C LYS A 590 1.94 -22.41 -15.99
N GLY A 591 2.73 -23.33 -15.42
CA GLY A 591 4.21 -23.34 -15.47
C GLY A 591 4.86 -22.44 -14.40
N ALA A 592 6.11 -22.74 -14.06
CA ALA A 592 6.92 -21.94 -13.16
C ALA A 592 7.26 -20.56 -13.78
N TYR A 593 7.68 -19.59 -12.95
CA TYR A 593 8.19 -18.31 -13.45
C TYR A 593 9.53 -18.52 -14.19
N GLU A 594 9.86 -17.62 -15.13
CA GLU A 594 10.99 -17.76 -16.04
C GLU A 594 12.35 -17.92 -15.31
N ALA A 595 12.57 -17.12 -14.28
CA ALA A 595 13.84 -17.12 -13.54
C ALA A 595 13.90 -18.15 -12.39
N PHE A 596 13.07 -19.21 -12.42
CA PHE A 596 13.00 -20.22 -11.37
C PHE A 596 14.29 -21.02 -11.20
N GLU A 597 14.95 -21.37 -12.31
CA GLU A 597 16.16 -22.19 -12.28
C GLU A 597 17.32 -21.45 -11.62
N GLY A 598 17.93 -22.08 -10.62
CA GLY A 598 18.99 -21.49 -9.79
C GLY A 598 18.50 -20.66 -8.59
N SER A 599 17.19 -20.50 -8.42
CA SER A 599 16.60 -19.79 -7.29
C SER A 599 16.66 -20.59 -5.99
N GLU A 600 16.54 -19.91 -4.84
CA GLU A 600 16.41 -20.60 -3.54
C GLU A 600 15.13 -21.47 -3.44
N TRP A 601 14.14 -21.20 -4.27
CA TRP A 601 12.96 -22.05 -4.41
C TRP A 601 13.35 -23.41 -5.00
N GLN A 602 14.15 -23.43 -6.06
CA GLN A 602 14.60 -24.65 -6.72
C GLN A 602 15.60 -25.43 -5.86
N THR A 603 16.58 -24.74 -5.26
CA THR A 603 17.59 -25.39 -4.41
C THR A 603 17.01 -25.89 -3.09
N GLY A 604 15.94 -25.26 -2.61
CA GLY A 604 15.32 -25.53 -1.32
C GLY A 604 15.91 -24.72 -0.16
N GLU A 605 16.93 -23.87 -0.40
CA GLU A 605 17.54 -22.99 0.60
C GLU A 605 16.50 -22.09 1.27
N TYR A 606 15.47 -21.66 0.52
CA TYR A 606 14.38 -20.83 1.06
C TYR A 606 13.75 -21.44 2.30
N PHE A 607 13.48 -22.74 2.27
CA PHE A 607 12.84 -23.49 3.36
C PHE A 607 13.83 -23.74 4.51
N GLU A 608 15.07 -24.08 4.19
CA GLU A 608 16.15 -24.36 5.17
C GLU A 608 16.48 -23.13 6.01
N ARG A 609 16.63 -21.97 5.37
CA ARG A 609 16.91 -20.69 6.04
C ARG A 609 15.82 -20.32 7.05
N ARG A 610 14.57 -20.74 6.81
CA ARG A 610 13.42 -20.46 7.69
C ARG A 610 13.15 -21.54 8.71
N ASN A 611 13.95 -22.61 8.74
CA ASN A 611 13.76 -23.78 9.61
C ASN A 611 12.36 -24.41 9.45
N TYR A 612 11.87 -24.52 8.19
CA TYR A 612 10.61 -25.15 7.87
C TYR A 612 10.77 -26.68 7.80
N ASN A 613 10.74 -27.34 8.97
CA ASN A 613 11.14 -28.76 9.16
C ASN A 613 9.96 -29.69 9.44
N SER A 614 8.72 -29.20 9.56
CA SER A 614 7.56 -30.07 9.76
C SER A 614 7.26 -30.89 8.50
N GLU A 615 6.57 -32.02 8.62
CA GLU A 615 6.23 -32.92 7.53
C GLU A 615 5.56 -32.21 6.35
N ARG A 616 4.60 -31.30 6.65
CA ARG A 616 3.93 -30.50 5.62
C ARG A 616 4.89 -29.61 4.82
N TRP A 617 5.87 -29.01 5.51
CA TRP A 617 6.85 -28.16 4.88
C TRP A 617 7.88 -28.92 4.06
N LEU A 618 8.34 -30.08 4.57
CA LEU A 618 9.26 -30.95 3.81
C LEU A 618 8.60 -31.45 2.53
N LYS A 619 7.33 -31.83 2.60
CA LYS A 619 6.55 -32.23 1.42
C LYS A 619 6.43 -31.05 0.43
N LEU A 620 6.05 -29.85 0.90
CA LEU A 620 5.91 -28.68 0.04
C LEU A 620 7.25 -28.30 -0.61
N LYS A 621 8.37 -28.40 0.12
CA LYS A 621 9.72 -28.19 -0.43
C LYS A 621 10.00 -29.11 -1.62
N GLU A 622 9.73 -30.41 -1.49
CA GLU A 622 9.93 -31.37 -2.58
C GLU A 622 8.95 -31.12 -3.75
N ASP A 623 7.71 -30.74 -3.46
CA ASP A 623 6.73 -30.38 -4.49
C ASP A 623 7.17 -29.14 -5.28
N VAL A 624 7.70 -28.11 -4.59
CA VAL A 624 8.24 -26.89 -5.23
C VAL A 624 9.46 -27.21 -6.09
N LYS A 625 10.39 -28.05 -5.62
CA LYS A 625 11.54 -28.48 -6.42
C LYS A 625 11.10 -29.22 -7.70
N LYS A 626 10.07 -30.04 -7.60
CA LYS A 626 9.57 -30.90 -8.69
C LYS A 626 8.74 -30.13 -9.71
N TYR A 627 7.81 -29.29 -9.27
CA TYR A 627 6.82 -28.66 -10.13
C TYR A 627 7.12 -27.18 -10.39
N GLY A 628 8.06 -26.60 -9.64
CA GLY A 628 8.34 -25.17 -9.64
C GLY A 628 7.37 -24.38 -8.77
N ILE A 629 7.52 -23.06 -8.80
CA ILE A 629 6.61 -22.09 -8.20
C ILE A 629 6.24 -21.03 -9.25
N ARG A 630 4.99 -20.57 -9.24
CA ARG A 630 4.49 -19.63 -10.25
C ARG A 630 5.05 -18.22 -10.08
N ASN A 631 5.28 -17.79 -8.85
CA ASN A 631 5.64 -16.43 -8.49
C ASN A 631 7.01 -16.42 -7.80
N GLY A 632 7.97 -15.67 -8.34
CA GLY A 632 9.34 -15.60 -7.81
C GLY A 632 9.46 -14.85 -6.49
N TYR A 633 8.48 -13.99 -6.17
CA TYR A 633 8.29 -13.31 -4.88
C TYR A 633 6.80 -13.37 -4.55
N ILE A 634 6.45 -13.57 -3.27
CA ILE A 634 5.09 -13.95 -2.88
C ILE A 634 4.47 -13.02 -1.84
N MET A 635 5.15 -12.75 -0.73
CA MET A 635 4.57 -12.02 0.41
C MET A 635 5.23 -10.66 0.62
N ALA A 636 4.40 -9.63 0.77
CA ALA A 636 4.80 -8.29 1.14
C ALA A 636 3.65 -7.61 1.90
N VAL A 637 3.92 -6.92 3.00
CA VAL A 637 2.87 -6.31 3.81
C VAL A 637 2.84 -4.80 3.63
N ALA A 638 1.86 -4.35 2.84
CA ALA A 638 1.60 -2.95 2.55
C ALA A 638 0.86 -2.23 3.70
N PRO A 639 0.88 -0.87 3.76
CA PRO A 639 0.23 -0.13 4.85
C PRO A 639 -1.29 -0.16 4.81
N THR A 640 -1.94 -0.37 3.67
CA THR A 640 -3.40 -0.54 3.43
C THR A 640 -4.34 0.54 3.99
N GLY A 641 -3.89 1.78 4.24
CA GLY A 641 -4.67 2.81 4.91
C GLY A 641 -6.10 3.02 4.39
N SER A 642 -6.28 3.34 3.10
CA SER A 642 -7.61 3.58 2.50
C SER A 642 -8.42 2.30 2.32
N THR A 643 -7.79 1.21 1.90
CA THR A 643 -8.49 -0.05 1.60
C THR A 643 -8.94 -0.76 2.86
N SER A 644 -8.22 -0.65 3.97
CA SER A 644 -8.65 -1.16 5.28
C SER A 644 -9.88 -0.41 5.82
N ASN A 645 -9.99 0.90 5.57
CA ASN A 645 -11.19 1.67 5.93
C ASN A 645 -12.43 1.16 5.17
N ILE A 646 -12.29 0.86 3.86
CA ILE A 646 -13.38 0.28 3.07
C ILE A 646 -13.78 -1.10 3.63
N ALA A 647 -12.79 -1.90 4.03
CA ALA A 647 -13.00 -3.23 4.59
C ALA A 647 -13.40 -3.22 6.08
N ASN A 648 -13.56 -2.05 6.69
CA ASN A 648 -13.90 -1.84 8.10
C ASN A 648 -12.98 -2.65 9.03
N THR A 649 -11.66 -2.40 8.90
CA THR A 649 -10.62 -3.07 9.69
C THR A 649 -9.44 -2.14 9.97
N THR A 650 -8.46 -2.58 10.79
CA THR A 650 -7.25 -1.80 11.07
C THR A 650 -6.27 -1.86 9.89
N ALA A 651 -5.44 -0.83 9.74
CA ALA A 651 -4.47 -0.74 8.66
C ALA A 651 -3.29 -1.70 8.85
N GLY A 652 -2.91 -2.43 7.82
CA GLY A 652 -1.72 -3.29 7.75
C GLY A 652 -1.47 -4.12 9.01
N ILE A 653 -0.25 -3.97 9.50
CA ILE A 653 0.26 -4.64 10.71
C ILE A 653 0.40 -3.68 11.90
N ASP A 654 0.06 -2.41 11.73
CA ASP A 654 0.24 -1.41 12.77
C ASP A 654 -0.84 -1.49 13.85
N PRO A 655 -0.50 -1.08 15.10
CA PRO A 655 -1.52 -0.80 16.09
C PRO A 655 -2.35 0.42 15.68
N ILE A 656 -3.56 0.52 16.21
CA ILE A 656 -4.40 1.69 15.94
C ILE A 656 -3.73 2.96 16.46
N PHE A 657 -3.93 4.05 15.72
CA PHE A 657 -3.45 5.36 16.12
C PHE A 657 -4.20 5.92 17.33
N LYS A 658 -5.54 5.94 17.23
CA LYS A 658 -6.47 6.29 18.33
C LYS A 658 -7.68 5.37 18.33
N LYS A 659 -8.23 5.09 19.50
CA LYS A 659 -9.46 4.29 19.65
C LYS A 659 -10.64 4.96 18.98
N PHE A 660 -10.74 6.26 19.13
CA PHE A 660 -11.72 7.11 18.45
C PHE A 660 -11.19 8.54 18.33
N PHE A 661 -11.56 9.21 17.24
CA PHE A 661 -11.29 10.63 17.02
C PHE A 661 -12.30 11.18 16.02
N VAL A 662 -12.38 12.50 15.95
CA VAL A 662 -13.22 13.19 14.99
C VAL A 662 -12.35 13.83 13.94
N GLU A 663 -12.54 13.45 12.69
CA GLU A 663 -11.84 14.01 11.54
C GLU A 663 -12.71 15.10 10.90
N GLU A 664 -12.16 16.29 10.70
CA GLU A 664 -12.83 17.35 9.97
C GLU A 664 -12.50 17.25 8.47
N LYS A 665 -13.51 17.02 7.64
CA LYS A 665 -13.37 17.01 6.17
C LYS A 665 -14.34 18.01 5.53
N LYS A 666 -13.83 19.14 5.05
CA LYS A 666 -14.64 20.17 4.36
C LYS A 666 -15.85 20.64 5.18
N GLY A 667 -15.62 20.91 6.47
CA GLY A 667 -16.65 21.38 7.40
C GLY A 667 -17.62 20.30 7.88
N ILE A 668 -17.35 19.02 7.64
CA ILE A 668 -18.09 17.88 8.15
C ILE A 668 -17.20 17.14 9.14
N TYR A 669 -17.70 16.95 10.35
CA TYR A 669 -17.03 16.19 11.40
C TYR A 669 -17.43 14.72 11.29
N VAL A 670 -16.45 13.84 10.98
CA VAL A 670 -16.67 12.40 10.84
C VAL A 670 -15.96 11.69 11.99
N PRO A 671 -16.71 11.08 12.93
CA PRO A 671 -16.09 10.27 13.96
C PRO A 671 -15.52 8.97 13.37
N LYS A 672 -14.29 8.69 13.71
CA LYS A 672 -13.61 7.43 13.41
C LYS A 672 -13.40 6.64 14.68
N THR A 673 -13.69 5.37 14.63
CA THR A 673 -13.54 4.44 15.77
C THR A 673 -12.74 3.21 15.34
N ALA A 674 -12.08 2.57 16.30
CA ALA A 674 -11.53 1.25 16.07
C ALA A 674 -12.66 0.27 15.69
N PRO A 675 -12.39 -0.73 14.83
CA PRO A 675 -13.39 -1.69 14.40
C PRO A 675 -14.04 -2.43 15.60
N ASN A 676 -15.37 -2.56 15.61
CA ASN A 676 -16.13 -3.25 16.64
C ASN A 676 -15.85 -2.79 18.09
N LEU A 677 -15.39 -1.53 18.27
CA LEU A 677 -15.06 -0.98 19.58
C LEU A 677 -16.29 -1.02 20.50
N ASN A 678 -16.11 -1.58 21.71
CA ASN A 678 -17.12 -1.66 22.76
C ASN A 678 -16.44 -1.70 24.14
N ASP A 679 -17.21 -1.73 25.21
CA ASP A 679 -16.69 -1.69 26.58
C ASP A 679 -15.81 -2.92 26.93
N GLU A 680 -16.09 -4.09 26.33
CA GLU A 680 -15.32 -5.32 26.59
C GLU A 680 -13.93 -5.30 25.94
N ASN A 681 -13.81 -4.71 24.73
CA ASN A 681 -12.57 -4.71 23.97
C ASN A 681 -11.80 -3.38 24.02
N PHE A 682 -12.35 -2.36 24.69
CA PHE A 682 -11.76 -1.03 24.80
C PHE A 682 -10.29 -1.04 25.26
N TRP A 683 -9.95 -1.91 26.20
CA TRP A 683 -8.60 -2.01 26.78
C TRP A 683 -7.64 -2.82 25.92
N LEU A 684 -8.13 -3.68 25.04
CA LEU A 684 -7.34 -4.45 24.09
C LEU A 684 -6.82 -3.57 22.94
N TYR A 685 -7.58 -2.55 22.55
CA TYR A 685 -7.17 -1.56 21.57
C TYR A 685 -6.19 -0.53 22.19
N LYS A 686 -4.94 -0.94 22.42
CA LYS A 686 -3.91 -0.01 22.88
C LYS A 686 -3.41 0.85 21.72
N GLU A 687 -3.38 2.18 21.92
CA GLU A 687 -2.98 3.13 20.89
C GLU A 687 -1.47 3.10 20.65
N ALA A 688 -1.04 3.28 19.41
CA ALA A 688 0.33 3.07 18.94
C ALA A 688 1.40 3.79 19.76
N HIS A 689 1.16 5.06 20.13
CA HIS A 689 2.12 5.87 20.91
C HIS A 689 2.25 5.45 22.39
N TYR A 690 1.29 4.67 22.92
CA TYR A 690 1.35 4.16 24.29
C TYR A 690 1.88 2.73 24.39
N ILE A 691 2.19 2.11 23.23
CA ILE A 691 2.81 0.78 23.14
C ILE A 691 4.32 0.92 23.30
N LYS A 692 4.94 0.08 24.13
CA LYS A 692 6.39 -0.08 24.15
C LYS A 692 6.85 -0.67 22.82
N GLN A 693 7.64 0.08 22.07
CA GLN A 693 8.01 -0.27 20.70
C GLN A 693 8.78 -1.59 20.59
N ASP A 694 9.46 -2.04 21.64
CA ASP A 694 10.12 -3.35 21.67
C ASP A 694 9.17 -4.51 21.35
N TRP A 695 7.90 -4.44 21.76
CA TRP A 695 6.90 -5.45 21.40
C TRP A 695 6.56 -5.43 19.91
N SER A 696 6.41 -4.24 19.33
CA SER A 696 6.17 -4.08 17.90
C SER A 696 7.37 -4.55 17.07
N ILE A 697 8.60 -4.23 17.51
CA ILE A 697 9.85 -4.67 16.88
C ILE A 697 9.97 -6.20 16.93
N LYS A 698 9.75 -6.83 18.08
CA LYS A 698 9.77 -8.30 18.22
C LYS A 698 8.74 -8.97 17.31
N ALA A 699 7.49 -8.48 17.32
CA ALA A 699 6.45 -9.03 16.48
C ALA A 699 6.76 -8.85 14.98
N CYS A 700 7.31 -7.70 14.58
CA CYS A 700 7.75 -7.47 13.19
C CYS A 700 8.86 -8.44 12.78
N ALA A 701 9.86 -8.66 13.62
CA ALA A 701 10.96 -9.60 13.38
C ALA A 701 10.47 -11.04 13.23
N ILE A 702 9.54 -11.46 14.09
CA ILE A 702 8.93 -12.80 14.02
C ILE A 702 8.17 -12.98 12.69
N ARG A 703 7.33 -12.02 12.32
CA ARG A 703 6.61 -12.05 11.03
C ARG A 703 7.57 -12.05 9.84
N GLN A 704 8.70 -11.29 9.93
CA GLN A 704 9.68 -11.17 8.85
C GLN A 704 10.30 -12.53 8.46
N ARG A 705 10.40 -13.48 9.37
CA ARG A 705 10.83 -14.85 9.08
C ARG A 705 10.00 -15.50 7.99
N HIS A 706 8.69 -15.22 7.96
CA HIS A 706 7.72 -15.84 7.07
C HIS A 706 7.47 -15.04 5.77
N ILE A 707 7.93 -13.79 5.72
CA ILE A 707 7.73 -12.87 4.59
C ILE A 707 9.02 -12.80 3.78
N ASP A 708 8.94 -13.19 2.50
CA ASP A 708 10.11 -13.19 1.61
C ASP A 708 10.55 -11.77 1.21
N GLN A 709 9.63 -10.84 1.04
CA GLN A 709 9.93 -9.42 0.83
C GLN A 709 10.00 -8.67 2.17
N ALA A 710 9.30 -7.55 2.32
CA ALA A 710 9.38 -6.74 3.54
C ALA A 710 7.99 -6.35 4.09
N GLN A 711 8.00 -5.54 5.13
CA GLN A 711 6.82 -5.02 5.81
C GLN A 711 6.91 -3.49 5.89
N SER A 712 5.82 -2.77 5.61
CA SER A 712 5.73 -1.33 5.88
C SER A 712 5.62 -1.11 7.39
N PHE A 713 6.76 -1.21 8.08
CA PHE A 713 6.84 -1.18 9.53
C PHE A 713 7.14 0.23 10.05
N ASN A 714 6.24 0.79 10.87
CA ASN A 714 6.39 2.10 11.49
C ASN A 714 6.89 1.99 12.94
N LEU A 715 7.71 2.96 13.36
CA LEU A 715 8.05 3.19 14.76
C LEU A 715 7.33 4.43 15.27
N TYR A 716 6.76 4.35 16.47
CA TYR A 716 6.00 5.42 17.09
C TYR A 716 6.78 6.02 18.25
N ILE A 717 7.00 7.33 18.20
CA ILE A 717 7.75 8.05 19.22
C ILE A 717 6.91 9.14 19.86
N THR A 718 7.18 9.37 21.16
CA THR A 718 6.56 10.43 21.94
C THR A 718 7.62 11.43 22.40
N PRO A 719 7.24 12.64 22.81
CA PRO A 719 8.19 13.65 23.31
C PRO A 719 9.00 13.23 24.55
N GLU A 720 8.55 12.20 25.29
CA GLU A 720 9.23 11.68 26.47
C GLU A 720 10.44 10.79 26.13
N LEU A 721 10.49 10.24 24.90
CA LEU A 721 11.60 9.41 24.47
C LEU A 721 12.83 10.25 24.18
N ASN A 722 13.96 9.86 24.75
CA ASN A 722 15.22 10.51 24.46
C ASN A 722 15.91 9.93 23.21
N ALA A 723 16.95 10.60 22.72
CA ALA A 723 17.67 10.19 21.52
C ALA A 723 18.30 8.78 21.63
N LYS A 724 18.64 8.34 22.85
CA LYS A 724 19.18 7.00 23.08
C LYS A 724 18.10 5.93 22.90
N ASP A 725 16.89 6.18 23.39
CA ASP A 725 15.78 5.23 23.24
C ASP A 725 15.48 5.00 21.75
N ILE A 726 15.45 6.08 20.96
CA ILE A 726 15.23 5.98 19.50
C ILE A 726 16.42 5.27 18.83
N PHE A 727 17.64 5.57 19.21
CA PHE A 727 18.83 4.87 18.73
C PHE A 727 18.76 3.37 18.98
N ASP A 728 18.39 2.96 20.20
CA ASP A 728 18.27 1.56 20.60
C ASP A 728 17.18 0.84 19.78
N MET A 729 16.09 1.52 19.39
CA MET A 729 15.08 0.96 18.49
C MET A 729 15.67 0.58 17.12
N TYR A 730 16.50 1.46 16.51
CA TYR A 730 17.15 1.14 15.23
C TYR A 730 18.12 -0.04 15.35
N ILE A 731 18.91 -0.07 16.42
CA ILE A 731 19.85 -1.20 16.69
C ILE A 731 19.06 -2.49 16.87
N ASN A 732 17.93 -2.46 17.61
CA ASN A 732 17.11 -3.64 17.84
C ASN A 732 16.45 -4.12 16.53
N CYS A 733 15.96 -3.23 15.69
CA CYS A 733 15.42 -3.59 14.37
C CYS A 733 16.46 -4.32 13.52
N TRP A 734 17.68 -3.79 13.44
CA TRP A 734 18.77 -4.42 12.71
C TRP A 734 19.14 -5.80 13.28
N LYS A 735 19.40 -5.88 14.59
CA LYS A 735 19.80 -7.13 15.27
C LYS A 735 18.77 -8.24 15.16
N MET A 736 17.50 -7.87 15.13
CA MET A 736 16.41 -8.84 15.02
C MET A 736 16.07 -9.23 13.58
N GLY A 737 16.83 -8.73 12.58
CA GLY A 737 16.68 -9.12 11.18
C GLY A 737 15.47 -8.51 10.47
N ILE A 738 14.99 -7.36 10.93
CA ILE A 738 13.98 -6.57 10.20
C ILE A 738 14.65 -6.01 8.95
N LYS A 739 13.97 -6.07 7.80
CA LYS A 739 14.52 -5.63 6.51
C LYS A 739 14.38 -4.13 6.27
N THR A 740 13.28 -3.54 6.74
CA THR A 740 12.92 -2.14 6.45
C THR A 740 12.29 -1.45 7.66
N ILE A 741 12.57 -0.15 7.83
CA ILE A 741 11.82 0.76 8.70
C ILE A 741 11.21 1.82 7.79
N TYR A 742 9.89 1.98 7.88
CA TYR A 742 9.15 2.94 7.09
C TYR A 742 9.16 4.32 7.77
N TYR A 743 8.10 4.78 8.38
CA TYR A 743 8.08 6.05 9.08
C TYR A 743 8.52 5.97 10.54
N ILE A 744 9.18 7.04 10.99
CA ILE A 744 9.14 7.41 12.41
C ILE A 744 7.93 8.32 12.62
N ARG A 745 6.91 7.82 13.31
CA ARG A 745 5.67 8.53 13.61
C ARG A 745 5.81 9.29 14.92
N ASN A 746 6.00 10.61 14.82
CA ASN A 746 6.10 11.47 16.01
C ASN A 746 4.72 12.03 16.37
N GLN A 747 4.31 11.87 17.63
CA GLN A 747 3.01 12.31 18.13
C GLN A 747 2.72 13.80 17.89
N SER A 748 3.76 14.64 17.85
CA SER A 748 3.63 16.08 17.61
C SER A 748 3.46 16.48 16.14
N LEU A 749 3.85 15.61 15.18
CA LEU A 749 3.83 15.90 13.74
C LEU A 749 2.61 15.35 13.00
N GLU A 750 1.80 14.53 13.66
CA GLU A 750 0.69 13.81 13.00
C GLU A 750 -0.53 14.66 12.66
N MET A 751 -0.48 15.96 12.87
CA MET A 751 -1.55 16.87 12.44
C MET A 751 -1.56 17.11 10.92
N ASP A 752 -0.44 16.79 10.23
CA ASP A 752 -0.34 16.85 8.76
C ASP A 752 -0.14 15.44 8.17
N GLU A 753 -1.20 14.63 8.15
CA GLU A 753 -1.16 13.33 7.48
C GLU A 753 -0.72 13.47 6.02
N CYS A 754 0.32 12.75 5.66
CA CYS A 754 0.70 12.53 4.27
C CYS A 754 -0.44 11.83 3.53
N THR A 755 -1.30 12.60 2.89
CA THR A 755 -2.43 12.10 2.08
C THR A 755 -1.98 11.21 0.92
N SER A 756 -0.68 11.20 0.58
CA SER A 756 -0.08 10.33 -0.44
C SER A 756 0.18 8.90 0.06
N CYS A 757 0.32 8.69 1.37
CA CYS A 757 0.64 7.39 1.96
C CYS A 757 -0.58 6.69 2.61
N SER A 758 -1.68 7.40 2.82
CA SER A 758 -2.94 6.84 3.34
C SER A 758 -3.78 6.15 2.25
N SER A 759 -3.14 5.62 1.26
CA SER A 759 -3.83 5.04 0.10
C SER A 759 -3.71 3.53 0.04
#